data_80d4818747c07d1180ce643c3cd3f81b
#
_entry.id   80d4818747c07d1180ce643c3cd3f81b
#
_cell.length_a   1.000
_cell.length_b   1.000
_cell.length_c   1.000
_cell.angle_alpha   90.00
_cell.angle_beta   90.00
_cell.angle_gamma   90.00
#
_symmetry.space_group_name_H-M   'P 1'
#
loop_
_entity.id
_entity.type
_entity.pdbx_description
1 polymer ?
#
loop_
_entity_poly.entity_id
_entity_poly.type
_entity_poly.pdbx_seq_one_letter_code
_entity_poly.pdbx_strand_id
1 'polypeptide(L)'
;MSYELPLRRPIHALSDQLISQIAAGEVIDRPASVVKELVENAVDAGAHRIEVRLREGGVKEITVTDDGCGIPEDELKLALTRHATSKIGSLLDLEKVASYGFRGEALASIASVADVTVTSRTAEAESASAIYPDGHVGPAAGNLGTTVKVADLFYKTPARRKFLKAERTETAHVTEQLQRMALSCPDVDIRLSVDGTGVLSLPSQAADERVFAVMPESFRAASRGVLAESDTMRITGFAGLPTAAKARTSAQYFFVNGRFVRDKVLQHAVRAAYADVLHGAMQPLFCLMLDIDPQLVDVNVHPQKSEVRFRDSGAVHRFITHAITDALASGGRTNTEPSVEFPSEVPTAEVAVAVKEPTGHEVIQSKRFASNAASKPAPLSQEQWLALYGRKREEERRLSDTPLFSATETAKPAAPKPASETWADTLRGPQEEPQLPEVKATAPLGRALAQLAGIYILAENEEGLLIVDMHAAHERINYERLKAEADKNLSVQPLLVPVTFRVTGEEMGTFEEYGEALASLGLEVTAAGEAALAVRALPAVLAREKTDVEKLVTSVLADLAQYGTSTLTKEMRNKCLATMACHGSIRANRHLTVPEMQAILDDMPRTPRSDQCNHGRPTWTVVSIKELDKLFLRGQ
;
A
#
# COMPACT_ATOMS: atom_id res chain seq x y z
N MET A 1 6.38 23.76 53.51
CA MET A 1 6.42 22.33 53.19
C MET A 1 7.88 21.93 53.00
N SER A 2 8.48 21.26 53.98
CA SER A 2 9.85 20.76 53.94
C SER A 2 9.89 19.57 52.98
N TYR A 3 10.63 19.70 51.88
CA TYR A 3 10.94 18.59 50.96
C TYR A 3 11.89 17.63 51.68
N GLU A 4 11.41 16.51 52.17
CA GLU A 4 12.27 15.41 52.60
C GLU A 4 12.85 14.76 51.33
N LEU A 5 14.15 14.87 51.13
CA LEU A 5 14.85 14.17 50.08
C LEU A 5 14.71 12.64 50.29
N PRO A 6 14.40 11.86 49.26
CA PRO A 6 14.28 10.41 49.43
C PRO A 6 15.63 9.82 49.85
N LEU A 7 15.57 8.94 50.87
CA LEU A 7 16.77 8.23 51.38
C LEU A 7 17.48 7.50 50.24
N ARG A 8 18.76 7.82 50.08
CA ARG A 8 19.63 7.18 49.09
C ARG A 8 19.73 5.68 49.38
N ARG A 9 19.33 4.85 48.41
CA ARG A 9 19.54 3.40 48.45
C ARG A 9 20.97 3.08 47.99
N PRO A 10 21.71 2.18 48.67
CA PRO A 10 23.03 1.77 48.23
C PRO A 10 22.97 0.99 46.90
N ILE A 11 23.97 1.15 46.06
CA ILE A 11 24.15 0.37 44.84
C ILE A 11 24.68 -1.01 45.25
N HIS A 12 24.05 -2.09 44.78
CA HIS A 12 24.50 -3.46 45.00
C HIS A 12 24.36 -4.27 43.69
N ALA A 13 25.16 -5.32 43.55
CA ALA A 13 25.05 -6.26 42.45
C ALA A 13 23.77 -7.09 42.59
N LEU A 14 23.06 -7.26 41.47
CA LEU A 14 21.87 -8.13 41.42
C LEU A 14 22.29 -9.60 41.42
N SER A 15 21.42 -10.47 41.93
CA SER A 15 21.62 -11.91 41.83
C SER A 15 21.50 -12.37 40.37
N ASP A 16 22.23 -13.43 39.98
CA ASP A 16 22.17 -14.01 38.63
C ASP A 16 20.74 -14.40 38.22
N GLN A 17 19.92 -14.88 39.16
CA GLN A 17 18.52 -15.19 38.93
C GLN A 17 17.71 -13.93 38.55
N LEU A 18 17.93 -12.82 39.27
CA LEU A 18 17.20 -11.57 38.99
C LEU A 18 17.69 -10.94 37.68
N ILE A 19 19.00 -10.99 37.39
CA ILE A 19 19.56 -10.59 36.10
C ILE A 19 18.91 -11.40 34.98
N SER A 20 18.78 -12.74 35.19
CA SER A 20 18.13 -13.66 34.24
C SER A 20 16.69 -13.31 33.96
N GLN A 21 15.92 -12.98 35.00
CA GLN A 21 14.52 -12.60 34.86
C GLN A 21 14.32 -11.23 34.22
N ILE A 22 15.24 -10.27 34.44
CA ILE A 22 15.18 -8.96 33.79
C ILE A 22 15.49 -9.13 32.29
N ALA A 23 16.59 -9.79 31.92
CA ALA A 23 16.97 -10.05 30.54
C ALA A 23 15.91 -10.89 29.79
N ALA A 24 15.35 -11.91 30.42
CA ALA A 24 14.23 -12.67 29.87
C ALA A 24 13.03 -11.78 29.56
N GLY A 25 12.84 -10.69 30.29
CA GLY A 25 11.73 -9.79 30.08
C GLY A 25 11.84 -8.88 28.87
N GLU A 26 13.03 -8.71 28.37
CA GLU A 26 13.28 -7.95 27.13
C GLU A 26 13.05 -8.83 25.90
N VAL A 27 13.18 -10.15 26.03
CA VAL A 27 13.06 -11.11 24.93
C VAL A 27 11.70 -11.84 24.94
N ILE A 28 11.25 -12.28 26.13
CA ILE A 28 10.04 -13.09 26.31
C ILE A 28 8.95 -12.23 27.00
N ASP A 29 8.02 -11.73 26.22
CA ASP A 29 6.87 -10.94 26.72
C ASP A 29 5.53 -11.70 26.70
N ARG A 30 5.42 -12.74 25.84
CA ARG A 30 4.19 -13.53 25.64
C ARG A 30 4.47 -14.92 25.04
N PRO A 31 3.46 -15.82 24.93
CA PRO A 31 3.59 -17.12 24.29
C PRO A 31 4.16 -17.06 22.87
N ALA A 32 3.73 -16.08 22.06
CA ALA A 32 4.21 -15.91 20.69
C ALA A 32 5.72 -15.65 20.61
N SER A 33 6.32 -14.98 21.61
CA SER A 33 7.77 -14.75 21.65
C SER A 33 8.52 -16.05 21.95
N VAL A 34 8.00 -16.90 22.84
CA VAL A 34 8.54 -18.23 23.11
C VAL A 34 8.50 -19.08 21.84
N VAL A 35 7.34 -19.17 21.18
CA VAL A 35 7.18 -19.93 19.94
C VAL A 35 8.12 -19.44 18.86
N LYS A 36 8.29 -18.10 18.71
CA LYS A 36 9.22 -17.51 17.76
C LYS A 36 10.63 -18.02 17.95
N GLU A 37 11.18 -17.90 19.17
CA GLU A 37 12.55 -18.31 19.46
C GLU A 37 12.76 -19.82 19.27
N LEU A 38 11.76 -20.65 19.64
CA LEU A 38 11.85 -22.11 19.48
C LEU A 38 11.78 -22.54 18.00
N VAL A 39 10.89 -21.92 17.22
CA VAL A 39 10.78 -22.20 15.78
C VAL A 39 12.00 -21.70 15.01
N GLU A 40 12.55 -20.52 15.36
CA GLU A 40 13.81 -20.04 14.79
C GLU A 40 14.97 -21.02 15.07
N ASN A 41 15.03 -21.61 16.26
CA ASN A 41 16.02 -22.64 16.59
C ASN A 41 15.81 -23.93 15.79
N ALA A 42 14.56 -24.35 15.57
CA ALA A 42 14.24 -25.52 14.76
C ALA A 42 14.64 -25.32 13.28
N VAL A 43 14.36 -24.14 12.71
CA VAL A 43 14.78 -23.80 11.35
C VAL A 43 16.32 -23.78 11.25
N ASP A 44 17.00 -23.16 12.21
CA ASP A 44 18.48 -23.11 12.27
C ASP A 44 19.09 -24.55 12.43
N ALA A 45 18.34 -25.50 13.02
CA ALA A 45 18.72 -26.91 13.11
C ALA A 45 18.46 -27.71 11.83
N GLY A 46 17.99 -27.05 10.76
CA GLY A 46 17.70 -27.69 9.48
C GLY A 46 16.41 -28.51 9.45
N ALA A 47 15.43 -28.20 10.30
CA ALA A 47 14.17 -28.91 10.34
C ALA A 47 13.36 -28.76 9.04
N HIS A 48 12.78 -29.85 8.56
CA HIS A 48 11.83 -29.86 7.44
C HIS A 48 10.37 -29.87 7.91
N ARG A 49 10.14 -30.28 9.16
CA ARG A 49 8.82 -30.29 9.80
C ARG A 49 8.89 -29.75 11.21
N ILE A 50 8.00 -28.80 11.50
CA ILE A 50 7.86 -28.17 12.82
C ILE A 50 6.40 -28.26 13.26
N GLU A 51 6.16 -28.90 14.39
CA GLU A 51 4.84 -29.00 15.02
C GLU A 51 4.81 -28.21 16.31
N VAL A 52 3.86 -27.27 16.40
CA VAL A 52 3.61 -26.45 17.58
C VAL A 52 2.27 -26.87 18.20
N ARG A 53 2.30 -27.19 19.51
CA ARG A 53 1.09 -27.53 20.29
C ARG A 53 0.97 -26.55 21.43
N LEU A 54 -0.22 -25.98 21.59
CA LEU A 54 -0.55 -25.06 22.68
C LEU A 54 -1.65 -25.63 23.55
N ARG A 55 -1.58 -25.31 24.85
CA ARG A 55 -2.67 -25.48 25.78
C ARG A 55 -2.96 -24.14 26.48
N GLU A 56 -4.24 -23.81 26.60
CA GLU A 56 -4.68 -22.53 27.18
C GLU A 56 -3.96 -21.32 26.54
N GLY A 57 -3.95 -21.24 25.18
CA GLY A 57 -3.28 -20.16 24.46
C GLY A 57 -1.75 -20.12 24.62
N GLY A 58 -1.12 -21.19 25.09
CA GLY A 58 0.32 -21.28 25.37
C GLY A 58 0.73 -20.81 26.77
N VAL A 59 -0.22 -20.46 27.62
CA VAL A 59 0.06 -20.08 29.02
C VAL A 59 0.34 -21.32 29.87
N LYS A 60 -0.43 -22.38 29.64
CA LYS A 60 -0.29 -23.65 30.37
C LYS A 60 0.80 -24.52 29.81
N GLU A 61 0.87 -24.64 28.47
CA GLU A 61 1.88 -25.45 27.81
C GLU A 61 2.13 -24.97 26.38
N ILE A 62 3.39 -24.91 26.01
CA ILE A 62 3.87 -24.77 24.64
C ILE A 62 4.78 -25.94 24.36
N THR A 63 4.51 -26.75 23.33
CA THR A 63 5.38 -27.79 22.86
C THR A 63 5.75 -27.53 21.42
N VAL A 64 7.04 -27.44 21.12
CA VAL A 64 7.58 -27.33 19.76
C VAL A 64 8.40 -28.59 19.48
N THR A 65 8.04 -29.30 18.43
CA THR A 65 8.73 -30.50 17.96
C THR A 65 9.23 -30.28 16.56
N ASP A 66 10.50 -30.58 16.32
CA ASP A 66 11.16 -30.52 15.02
C ASP A 66 11.84 -31.85 14.67
N ASP A 67 12.18 -32.02 13.40
CA ASP A 67 12.94 -33.14 12.84
C ASP A 67 14.36 -32.74 12.42
N GLY A 68 14.93 -31.68 13.03
CA GLY A 68 16.26 -31.18 12.76
C GLY A 68 17.40 -32.11 13.22
N CYS A 69 18.62 -31.60 13.23
CA CYS A 69 19.82 -32.40 13.57
C CYS A 69 19.86 -32.92 15.01
N GLY A 70 19.05 -32.36 15.91
CA GLY A 70 19.06 -32.74 17.33
C GLY A 70 20.21 -32.11 18.12
N ILE A 71 20.22 -32.41 19.44
CA ILE A 71 21.23 -31.97 20.41
C ILE A 71 21.79 -33.23 21.10
N PRO A 72 23.13 -33.43 21.12
CA PRO A 72 23.74 -34.55 21.83
C PRO A 72 23.50 -34.45 23.35
N GLU A 73 23.50 -35.63 24.02
CA GLU A 73 23.19 -35.72 25.46
C GLU A 73 24.10 -34.83 26.32
N ASP A 74 25.40 -34.82 26.04
CA ASP A 74 26.43 -34.06 26.75
C ASP A 74 26.26 -32.53 26.58
N GLU A 75 25.61 -32.07 25.49
CA GLU A 75 25.33 -30.66 25.22
C GLU A 75 23.97 -30.18 25.78
N LEU A 76 23.06 -31.06 26.22
CA LEU A 76 21.73 -30.68 26.71
C LEU A 76 21.79 -29.70 27.88
N LYS A 77 22.73 -29.85 28.82
CA LYS A 77 22.93 -28.90 29.93
C LYS A 77 23.44 -27.58 29.43
N LEU A 78 24.33 -27.60 28.45
CA LEU A 78 24.92 -26.39 27.87
C LEU A 78 23.87 -25.61 27.10
N ALA A 79 22.92 -26.26 26.41
CA ALA A 79 21.84 -25.63 25.68
C ALA A 79 20.92 -24.75 26.57
N LEU A 80 20.80 -25.05 27.87
CA LEU A 80 20.07 -24.25 28.86
C LEU A 80 20.96 -23.23 29.60
N THR A 81 22.25 -23.17 29.26
CA THR A 81 23.22 -22.23 29.88
C THR A 81 23.27 -20.94 29.08
N ARG A 82 23.41 -19.81 29.76
CA ARG A 82 23.54 -18.50 29.10
C ARG A 82 24.85 -18.39 28.33
N HIS A 83 24.81 -17.66 27.21
CA HIS A 83 25.95 -17.38 26.35
C HIS A 83 26.55 -18.66 25.73
N ALA A 84 25.79 -19.77 25.69
CA ALA A 84 26.17 -20.98 25.00
C ALA A 84 25.46 -21.05 23.65
N THR A 85 26.21 -21.13 22.56
CA THR A 85 25.69 -21.18 21.20
C THR A 85 26.64 -21.94 20.28
N SER A 86 26.09 -22.72 19.37
CA SER A 86 26.82 -23.38 18.28
C SER A 86 26.89 -22.53 17.00
N LYS A 87 26.25 -21.33 16.98
CA LYS A 87 25.98 -20.56 15.76
C LYS A 87 27.03 -19.50 15.43
N ILE A 88 27.79 -19.05 16.41
CA ILE A 88 28.88 -18.07 16.26
C ILE A 88 30.07 -18.47 17.11
N GLY A 89 31.27 -18.39 16.55
CA GLY A 89 32.53 -18.66 17.25
C GLY A 89 33.50 -17.47 17.22
N SER A 90 33.24 -16.46 16.38
CA SER A 90 34.10 -15.30 16.19
C SER A 90 33.33 -14.00 15.97
N LEU A 91 34.00 -12.87 16.07
CA LEU A 91 33.44 -11.55 15.75
C LEU A 91 33.04 -11.43 14.27
N LEU A 92 33.77 -12.10 13.39
CA LEU A 92 33.48 -12.13 11.95
C LEU A 92 32.17 -12.89 11.66
N ASP A 93 31.86 -13.92 12.45
CA ASP A 93 30.59 -14.64 12.31
C ASP A 93 29.42 -13.73 12.73
N LEU A 94 29.64 -12.85 13.71
CA LEU A 94 28.63 -11.90 14.16
C LEU A 94 28.32 -10.84 13.10
N GLU A 95 29.28 -10.46 12.26
CA GLU A 95 29.07 -9.52 11.14
C GLU A 95 28.35 -10.16 9.95
N LYS A 96 28.47 -11.49 9.80
CA LYS A 96 27.91 -12.26 8.67
C LYS A 96 26.73 -13.15 9.07
N VAL A 97 26.06 -12.87 10.20
CA VAL A 97 25.01 -13.74 10.76
C VAL A 97 23.92 -14.05 9.74
N ALA A 98 23.94 -15.28 9.20
CA ALA A 98 22.89 -15.85 8.36
C ALA A 98 21.80 -16.55 9.19
N SER A 99 22.11 -17.02 10.43
CA SER A 99 21.18 -17.73 11.31
C SER A 99 20.19 -16.78 12.01
N TYR A 100 18.99 -17.22 12.31
CA TYR A 100 17.98 -16.44 13.02
C TYR A 100 18.42 -16.11 14.46
N GLY A 101 19.00 -17.08 15.20
CA GLY A 101 19.51 -16.94 16.56
C GLY A 101 21.03 -16.96 16.62
N PHE A 102 21.65 -16.12 17.47
CA PHE A 102 23.11 -16.09 17.66
C PHE A 102 23.56 -15.80 19.09
N ARG A 103 22.65 -15.30 19.97
CA ARG A 103 23.03 -14.82 21.33
C ARG A 103 23.21 -15.93 22.37
N GLY A 104 22.72 -17.18 22.13
CA GLY A 104 22.78 -18.27 23.09
C GLY A 104 22.00 -17.99 24.38
N GLU A 105 20.90 -17.25 24.33
CA GLU A 105 20.17 -16.82 25.52
C GLU A 105 18.69 -17.24 25.52
N ALA A 106 18.14 -17.67 24.38
CA ALA A 106 16.70 -17.93 24.22
C ALA A 106 16.20 -19.01 25.18
N LEU A 107 16.75 -20.22 25.13
CA LEU A 107 16.35 -21.35 25.99
C LEU A 107 16.58 -21.05 27.48
N ALA A 108 17.73 -20.44 27.83
CA ALA A 108 18.05 -20.03 29.21
C ALA A 108 17.05 -18.96 29.72
N SER A 109 16.66 -18.02 28.87
CA SER A 109 15.66 -16.98 29.19
C SER A 109 14.27 -17.60 29.42
N ILE A 110 13.84 -18.54 28.58
CA ILE A 110 12.57 -19.26 28.74
C ILE A 110 12.59 -20.07 30.05
N ALA A 111 13.68 -20.80 30.36
CA ALA A 111 13.84 -21.58 31.58
C ALA A 111 13.83 -20.74 32.87
N SER A 112 14.23 -19.46 32.78
CA SER A 112 14.20 -18.53 33.92
C SER A 112 12.77 -18.12 34.32
N VAL A 113 11.78 -18.23 33.42
CA VAL A 113 10.39 -17.78 33.63
C VAL A 113 9.34 -18.92 33.54
N ALA A 114 9.74 -20.10 33.10
CA ALA A 114 8.88 -21.27 32.92
C ALA A 114 9.60 -22.56 33.30
N ASP A 115 8.91 -23.71 33.33
CA ASP A 115 9.52 -25.01 33.41
C ASP A 115 9.75 -25.56 31.99
N VAL A 116 11.01 -25.86 31.68
CA VAL A 116 11.45 -26.31 30.37
C VAL A 116 11.97 -27.72 30.41
N THR A 117 11.46 -28.56 29.54
CA THR A 117 12.00 -29.90 29.26
C THR A 117 12.44 -29.94 27.80
N VAL A 118 13.68 -30.35 27.56
CA VAL A 118 14.20 -30.54 26.19
C VAL A 118 14.49 -32.00 26.00
N THR A 119 13.81 -32.62 25.04
CA THR A 119 14.06 -34.03 24.63
C THR A 119 14.65 -33.99 23.23
N SER A 120 15.79 -34.62 23.04
CA SER A 120 16.47 -34.58 21.75
C SER A 120 17.16 -35.90 21.40
N ARG A 121 17.25 -36.18 20.10
CA ARG A 121 17.97 -37.30 19.54
C ARG A 121 18.70 -36.87 18.26
N THR A 122 19.99 -37.12 18.20
CA THR A 122 20.79 -36.95 16.97
C THR A 122 20.72 -38.22 16.10
N ALA A 123 21.18 -38.13 14.86
CA ALA A 123 21.18 -39.27 13.93
C ALA A 123 22.09 -40.40 14.41
N GLU A 124 23.16 -40.09 15.15
CA GLU A 124 24.14 -41.04 15.66
C GLU A 124 23.68 -41.71 16.96
N ALA A 125 22.69 -41.16 17.67
CA ALA A 125 22.22 -41.67 18.95
C ALA A 125 21.17 -42.77 18.77
N GLU A 126 21.33 -43.88 19.51
CA GLU A 126 20.36 -45.00 19.49
C GLU A 126 19.03 -44.63 20.17
N SER A 127 19.09 -43.78 21.21
CA SER A 127 17.94 -43.34 21.98
C SER A 127 17.96 -41.81 22.20
N ALA A 128 16.79 -41.23 22.47
CA ALA A 128 16.69 -39.86 22.86
C ALA A 128 17.13 -39.67 24.33
N SER A 129 17.64 -38.47 24.63
CA SER A 129 17.91 -38.02 25.99
C SER A 129 17.11 -36.76 26.29
N ALA A 130 16.74 -36.58 27.57
CA ALA A 130 16.01 -35.37 27.98
C ALA A 130 16.70 -34.69 29.17
N ILE A 131 16.63 -33.36 29.17
CA ILE A 131 16.92 -32.55 30.34
C ILE A 131 15.62 -32.01 30.92
N TYR A 132 15.47 -32.17 32.24
CA TYR A 132 14.27 -31.81 32.99
C TYR A 132 14.47 -30.45 33.72
N PRO A 133 13.39 -29.82 34.23
CA PRO A 133 13.47 -28.52 34.91
C PRO A 133 14.37 -28.48 36.16
N ASP A 134 14.61 -29.63 36.77
CA ASP A 134 15.55 -29.79 37.89
C ASP A 134 17.03 -29.92 37.47
N GLY A 135 17.30 -29.91 36.17
CA GLY A 135 18.64 -30.06 35.58
C GLY A 135 19.12 -31.49 35.45
N HIS A 136 18.27 -32.49 35.79
CA HIS A 136 18.58 -33.90 35.56
C HIS A 136 18.56 -34.24 34.07
N VAL A 137 19.55 -34.96 33.58
CA VAL A 137 19.59 -35.54 32.22
C VAL A 137 19.44 -37.03 32.30
N GLY A 138 18.58 -37.58 31.47
CA GLY A 138 18.34 -39.04 31.44
C GLY A 138 17.74 -39.50 30.11
N PRO A 139 17.70 -40.84 29.89
CA PRO A 139 17.13 -41.38 28.67
C PRO A 139 15.65 -41.06 28.54
N ALA A 140 15.20 -40.83 27.33
CA ALA A 140 13.82 -40.49 27.01
C ALA A 140 13.36 -41.16 25.71
N ALA A 141 12.04 -41.21 25.50
CA ALA A 141 11.47 -41.58 24.22
C ALA A 141 11.37 -40.35 23.32
N GLY A 142 11.92 -40.43 22.11
CA GLY A 142 11.89 -39.30 21.15
C GLY A 142 12.32 -39.77 19.75
N ASN A 143 11.80 -39.06 18.74
CA ASN A 143 12.22 -39.23 17.35
C ASN A 143 13.50 -38.40 17.08
N LEU A 144 14.07 -38.57 15.90
CA LEU A 144 15.14 -37.70 15.41
C LEU A 144 14.67 -36.24 15.47
N GLY A 145 15.54 -35.33 15.92
CA GLY A 145 15.24 -33.90 16.11
C GLY A 145 15.09 -33.52 17.58
N THR A 146 14.39 -32.45 17.85
CA THR A 146 14.23 -31.88 19.19
C THR A 146 12.76 -31.60 19.52
N THR A 147 12.38 -31.90 20.75
CA THR A 147 11.09 -31.49 21.33
C THR A 147 11.35 -30.60 22.54
N VAL A 148 10.94 -29.38 22.50
CA VAL A 148 11.00 -28.43 23.62
C VAL A 148 9.60 -28.24 24.18
N LYS A 149 9.42 -28.60 25.46
CA LYS A 149 8.19 -28.43 26.21
C LYS A 149 8.40 -27.34 27.25
N VAL A 150 7.58 -26.28 27.19
CA VAL A 150 7.55 -25.16 28.14
C VAL A 150 6.22 -25.20 28.88
N ALA A 151 6.27 -25.38 30.20
CA ALA A 151 5.09 -25.47 31.04
C ALA A 151 4.99 -24.27 31.97
N ASP A 152 3.73 -23.88 32.26
CA ASP A 152 3.36 -22.84 33.21
C ASP A 152 4.12 -21.51 33.00
N LEU A 153 4.00 -20.95 31.80
CA LEU A 153 4.69 -19.71 31.43
C LEU A 153 4.42 -18.59 32.44
N PHE A 154 5.49 -17.93 32.89
CA PHE A 154 5.50 -16.85 33.89
C PHE A 154 5.06 -17.26 35.31
N TYR A 155 5.02 -18.56 35.66
CA TYR A 155 4.71 -18.91 37.04
C TYR A 155 5.78 -18.40 38.03
N LYS A 156 7.05 -18.32 37.60
CA LYS A 156 8.17 -17.73 38.37
C LYS A 156 8.10 -16.19 38.46
N THR A 157 7.24 -15.55 37.64
CA THR A 157 7.07 -14.09 37.54
C THR A 157 5.59 -13.70 37.50
N PRO A 158 4.84 -13.84 38.61
CA PRO A 158 3.36 -13.68 38.61
C PRO A 158 2.89 -12.30 38.16
N ALA A 159 3.69 -11.26 38.37
CA ALA A 159 3.39 -9.92 37.88
C ALA A 159 3.26 -9.88 36.34
N ARG A 160 4.14 -10.58 35.61
CA ARG A 160 4.08 -10.68 34.15
C ARG A 160 2.90 -11.51 33.66
N ARG A 161 2.57 -12.60 34.37
CA ARG A 161 1.42 -13.44 34.02
C ARG A 161 0.12 -12.66 33.95
N LYS A 162 -0.05 -11.60 34.77
CA LYS A 162 -1.23 -10.72 34.78
C LYS A 162 -1.37 -9.85 33.52
N PHE A 163 -0.33 -9.66 32.74
CA PHE A 163 -0.37 -8.89 31.48
C PHE A 163 -0.73 -9.75 30.27
N LEU A 164 -0.78 -11.08 30.40
CA LEU A 164 -1.25 -11.94 29.33
C LEU A 164 -2.72 -11.66 29.02
N LYS A 165 -3.04 -11.71 27.73
CA LYS A 165 -4.41 -11.51 27.23
C LYS A 165 -5.20 -12.81 27.33
N ALA A 166 -6.46 -12.79 26.88
CA ALA A 166 -7.28 -13.98 26.78
C ALA A 166 -6.63 -15.01 25.83
N GLU A 167 -6.82 -16.29 26.08
CA GLU A 167 -6.27 -17.42 25.34
C GLU A 167 -6.42 -17.28 23.82
N ARG A 168 -7.61 -16.87 23.37
CA ARG A 168 -7.90 -16.64 21.95
C ARG A 168 -7.00 -15.55 21.35
N THR A 169 -6.68 -14.52 22.11
CA THR A 169 -5.81 -13.42 21.67
C THR A 169 -4.36 -13.87 21.61
N GLU A 170 -3.88 -14.63 22.61
CA GLU A 170 -2.52 -15.17 22.60
C GLU A 170 -2.35 -16.21 21.47
N THR A 171 -3.35 -17.06 21.25
CA THR A 171 -3.38 -18.00 20.11
C THR A 171 -3.28 -17.25 18.76
N ALA A 172 -4.02 -16.15 18.60
CA ALA A 172 -3.94 -15.33 17.38
C ALA A 172 -2.54 -14.75 17.16
N HIS A 173 -1.87 -14.29 18.22
CA HIS A 173 -0.48 -13.81 18.13
C HIS A 173 0.50 -14.93 17.74
N VAL A 174 0.32 -16.15 18.29
CA VAL A 174 1.14 -17.31 17.90
C VAL A 174 0.90 -17.66 16.43
N THR A 175 -0.36 -17.69 16.00
CA THR A 175 -0.71 -17.97 14.60
C THR A 175 -0.08 -16.96 13.64
N GLU A 176 -0.19 -15.66 13.95
CA GLU A 176 0.44 -14.60 13.16
C GLU A 176 1.96 -14.75 13.10
N GLN A 177 2.60 -15.12 14.22
CA GLN A 177 4.04 -15.34 14.27
C GLN A 177 4.45 -16.54 13.42
N LEU A 178 3.72 -17.67 13.48
CA LEU A 178 3.98 -18.83 12.64
C LEU A 178 3.75 -18.56 11.15
N GLN A 179 2.76 -17.75 10.80
CA GLN A 179 2.54 -17.31 9.43
C GLN A 179 3.73 -16.50 8.89
N ARG A 180 4.32 -15.61 9.70
CA ARG A 180 5.53 -14.85 9.32
C ARG A 180 6.73 -15.79 9.11
N MET A 181 6.93 -16.74 10.01
CA MET A 181 7.99 -17.74 9.87
C MET A 181 7.79 -18.60 8.63
N ALA A 182 6.57 -19.05 8.39
CA ALA A 182 6.24 -19.86 7.23
C ALA A 182 6.47 -19.14 5.89
N LEU A 183 6.26 -17.83 5.84
CA LEU A 183 6.55 -17.02 4.65
C LEU A 183 8.05 -16.90 4.36
N SER A 184 8.89 -16.90 5.40
CA SER A 184 10.35 -16.85 5.22
C SER A 184 10.97 -18.24 4.97
N CYS A 185 10.27 -19.33 5.29
CA CYS A 185 10.76 -20.70 5.14
C CYS A 185 9.70 -21.56 4.41
N PRO A 186 9.46 -21.37 3.10
CA PRO A 186 8.41 -22.07 2.36
C PRO A 186 8.64 -23.58 2.27
N ASP A 187 9.87 -24.05 2.38
CA ASP A 187 10.25 -25.46 2.31
C ASP A 187 9.96 -26.23 3.61
N VAL A 188 9.59 -25.54 4.71
CA VAL A 188 9.31 -26.16 6.00
C VAL A 188 7.81 -26.39 6.18
N ASP A 189 7.42 -27.62 6.58
CA ASP A 189 6.05 -27.96 7.00
C ASP A 189 5.80 -27.43 8.42
N ILE A 190 4.94 -26.44 8.59
CA ILE A 190 4.61 -25.83 9.87
C ILE A 190 3.17 -26.13 10.24
N ARG A 191 2.97 -26.71 11.43
CA ARG A 191 1.64 -27.05 11.95
C ARG A 191 1.42 -26.47 13.33
N LEU A 192 0.19 -26.01 13.58
CA LEU A 192 -0.25 -25.53 14.90
C LEU A 192 -1.51 -26.28 15.32
N SER A 193 -1.48 -26.82 16.53
CA SER A 193 -2.67 -27.33 17.21
C SER A 193 -2.85 -26.65 18.57
N VAL A 194 -4.10 -26.40 18.93
CA VAL A 194 -4.50 -25.75 20.19
C VAL A 194 -5.53 -26.66 20.86
N ASP A 195 -5.24 -27.09 22.09
CA ASP A 195 -6.08 -27.99 22.87
C ASP A 195 -6.52 -29.23 22.09
N GLY A 196 -5.60 -29.80 21.26
CA GLY A 196 -5.82 -30.96 20.43
C GLY A 196 -6.52 -30.67 19.08
N THR A 197 -6.93 -29.47 18.82
CA THR A 197 -7.57 -29.07 17.53
C THR A 197 -6.55 -28.42 16.61
N GLY A 198 -6.45 -28.89 15.36
CA GLY A 198 -5.60 -28.26 14.33
C GLY A 198 -6.13 -26.87 13.95
N VAL A 199 -5.26 -25.85 14.05
CA VAL A 199 -5.58 -24.45 13.76
C VAL A 199 -4.87 -23.95 12.50
N LEU A 200 -3.63 -24.40 12.27
CA LEU A 200 -2.82 -24.01 11.10
C LEU A 200 -2.12 -25.24 10.55
N SER A 201 -2.11 -25.38 9.21
CA SER A 201 -1.34 -26.39 8.49
C SER A 201 -0.81 -25.80 7.20
N LEU A 202 0.51 -25.63 7.14
CA LEU A 202 1.24 -25.05 6.02
C LEU A 202 2.32 -26.05 5.59
N PRO A 203 1.99 -27.01 4.69
CA PRO A 203 2.95 -28.01 4.21
C PRO A 203 4.07 -27.35 3.40
N SER A 204 5.22 -28.01 3.26
CA SER A 204 6.28 -27.58 2.33
C SER A 204 5.71 -27.35 0.93
N GLN A 205 6.00 -26.20 0.33
CA GLN A 205 5.43 -25.79 -0.97
C GLN A 205 6.28 -24.68 -1.60
N ALA A 206 6.02 -24.37 -2.87
CA ALA A 206 6.67 -23.24 -3.55
C ALA A 206 6.39 -21.90 -2.84
N ALA A 207 7.34 -20.96 -2.92
CA ALA A 207 7.26 -19.68 -2.22
C ALA A 207 5.96 -18.91 -2.56
N ASP A 208 5.56 -18.90 -3.84
CA ASP A 208 4.35 -18.20 -4.29
C ASP A 208 3.08 -18.83 -3.70
N GLU A 209 3.01 -20.18 -3.72
CA GLU A 209 1.89 -20.92 -3.12
C GLU A 209 1.81 -20.69 -1.59
N ARG A 210 2.98 -20.57 -0.94
CA ARG A 210 3.06 -20.24 0.49
C ARG A 210 2.49 -18.84 0.77
N VAL A 211 2.81 -17.85 -0.06
CA VAL A 211 2.23 -16.52 0.08
C VAL A 211 0.70 -16.59 -0.03
N PHE A 212 0.17 -17.29 -1.03
CA PHE A 212 -1.28 -17.41 -1.21
C PHE A 212 -1.98 -18.28 -0.16
N ALA A 213 -1.26 -19.19 0.48
CA ALA A 213 -1.81 -19.98 1.60
C ALA A 213 -1.94 -19.14 2.90
N VAL A 214 -1.10 -18.12 3.07
CA VAL A 214 -1.09 -17.25 4.26
C VAL A 214 -1.95 -16.00 4.06
N MET A 215 -1.95 -15.43 2.85
CA MET A 215 -2.69 -14.21 2.53
C MET A 215 -4.21 -14.50 2.42
N PRO A 216 -5.08 -13.47 2.57
CA PRO A 216 -6.52 -13.64 2.35
C PRO A 216 -6.82 -14.22 0.95
N GLU A 217 -7.83 -15.09 0.84
CA GLU A 217 -8.19 -15.77 -0.41
C GLU A 217 -8.38 -14.79 -1.59
N SER A 218 -8.99 -13.63 -1.34
CA SER A 218 -9.18 -12.57 -2.34
C SER A 218 -7.86 -11.99 -2.87
N PHE A 219 -6.73 -12.19 -2.18
CA PHE A 219 -5.44 -11.61 -2.56
C PHE A 219 -4.87 -12.24 -3.83
N ARG A 220 -5.04 -13.55 -4.03
CA ARG A 220 -4.53 -14.26 -5.21
C ARG A 220 -5.04 -13.63 -6.52
N ALA A 221 -6.34 -13.35 -6.60
CA ALA A 221 -6.95 -12.75 -7.79
C ALA A 221 -6.68 -11.24 -7.92
N ALA A 222 -6.45 -10.56 -6.78
CA ALA A 222 -6.30 -9.11 -6.70
C ALA A 222 -4.88 -8.71 -6.26
N SER A 223 -3.86 -9.33 -6.84
CA SER A 223 -2.45 -8.96 -6.61
C SER A 223 -1.64 -9.03 -7.90
N ARG A 224 -0.45 -8.42 -7.86
CA ARG A 224 0.56 -8.47 -8.94
C ARG A 224 1.88 -8.96 -8.38
N GLY A 225 2.59 -9.77 -9.16
CA GLY A 225 3.97 -10.14 -8.88
C GLY A 225 4.88 -8.92 -8.93
N VAL A 226 5.75 -8.78 -7.95
CA VAL A 226 6.80 -7.77 -7.89
C VAL A 226 8.13 -8.47 -8.09
N LEU A 227 8.88 -8.04 -9.10
CA LEU A 227 10.24 -8.51 -9.35
C LEU A 227 11.06 -7.35 -9.89
N ALA A 228 12.11 -6.99 -9.17
CA ALA A 228 13.11 -6.03 -9.63
C ALA A 228 14.47 -6.40 -9.06
N GLU A 229 15.52 -6.10 -9.79
CA GLU A 229 16.90 -6.42 -9.43
C GLU A 229 17.81 -5.24 -9.75
N SER A 230 18.81 -5.02 -8.91
CA SER A 230 19.91 -4.09 -9.10
C SER A 230 21.21 -4.77 -8.63
N ASP A 231 22.36 -4.13 -8.81
CA ASP A 231 23.65 -4.70 -8.42
C ASP A 231 23.75 -5.13 -6.94
N THR A 232 22.97 -4.51 -6.06
CA THR A 232 23.05 -4.72 -4.61
C THR A 232 21.75 -5.12 -3.95
N MET A 233 20.63 -5.07 -4.68
CA MET A 233 19.29 -5.32 -4.13
C MET A 233 18.43 -6.10 -5.13
N ARG A 234 17.65 -7.05 -4.59
CA ARG A 234 16.62 -7.76 -5.33
C ARG A 234 15.33 -7.76 -4.51
N ILE A 235 14.21 -7.39 -5.12
CA ILE A 235 12.89 -7.48 -4.48
C ILE A 235 12.02 -8.45 -5.25
N THR A 236 11.34 -9.33 -4.50
CA THR A 236 10.39 -10.31 -5.03
C THR A 236 9.13 -10.32 -4.18
N GLY A 237 8.06 -10.94 -4.67
CA GLY A 237 6.82 -11.15 -3.92
C GLY A 237 5.59 -10.61 -4.63
N PHE A 238 4.59 -10.19 -3.87
CA PHE A 238 3.28 -9.78 -4.39
C PHE A 238 2.79 -8.49 -3.74
N ALA A 239 2.26 -7.59 -4.55
CA ALA A 239 1.60 -6.36 -4.17
C ALA A 239 0.11 -6.43 -4.52
N GLY A 240 -0.78 -6.20 -3.54
CA GLY A 240 -2.22 -6.22 -3.74
C GLY A 240 -2.69 -5.04 -4.57
N LEU A 241 -3.63 -5.27 -5.47
CA LEU A 241 -4.31 -4.19 -6.17
C LEU A 241 -5.09 -3.31 -5.18
N PRO A 242 -5.36 -2.05 -5.48
CA PRO A 242 -6.17 -1.17 -4.63
C PRO A 242 -7.53 -1.76 -4.28
N THR A 243 -8.09 -2.61 -5.15
CA THR A 243 -9.35 -3.33 -4.91
C THR A 243 -9.29 -4.32 -3.75
N ALA A 244 -8.09 -4.83 -3.43
CA ALA A 244 -7.86 -5.71 -2.27
C ALA A 244 -7.59 -4.93 -0.98
N ALA A 245 -7.38 -3.61 -1.04
CA ALA A 245 -7.03 -2.79 0.12
C ALA A 245 -8.14 -2.80 1.18
N LYS A 246 -7.76 -2.69 2.45
CA LYS A 246 -8.67 -2.72 3.59
C LYS A 246 -8.40 -1.53 4.51
N ALA A 247 -9.44 -1.04 5.20
CA ALA A 247 -9.29 0.02 6.19
C ALA A 247 -8.40 -0.42 7.38
N ARG A 248 -8.42 -1.71 7.70
CA ARG A 248 -7.55 -2.33 8.72
C ARG A 248 -7.07 -3.68 8.19
N THR A 249 -5.77 -3.92 8.23
CA THR A 249 -5.19 -5.21 7.83
C THR A 249 -3.92 -5.50 8.61
N SER A 250 -3.70 -6.77 8.92
CA SER A 250 -2.42 -7.32 9.40
C SER A 250 -1.61 -7.98 8.28
N ALA A 251 -2.23 -8.17 7.09
CA ALA A 251 -1.62 -8.84 5.95
C ALA A 251 -0.66 -7.88 5.18
N GLN A 252 0.36 -7.40 5.89
CA GLN A 252 1.43 -6.55 5.39
C GLN A 252 2.76 -7.16 5.83
N TYR A 253 3.34 -7.95 4.94
CA TYR A 253 4.56 -8.70 5.22
C TYR A 253 5.72 -8.14 4.40
N PHE A 254 6.76 -7.68 5.10
CA PHE A 254 8.01 -7.26 4.47
C PHE A 254 9.18 -8.02 5.10
N PHE A 255 9.99 -8.63 4.26
CA PHE A 255 11.17 -9.38 4.69
C PHE A 255 12.43 -8.73 4.13
N VAL A 256 13.50 -8.70 4.92
CA VAL A 256 14.84 -8.29 4.51
C VAL A 256 15.80 -9.44 4.83
N ASN A 257 16.43 -9.98 3.80
CA ASN A 257 17.30 -11.15 3.90
C ASN A 257 16.66 -12.30 4.71
N GLY A 258 15.40 -12.63 4.36
CA GLY A 258 14.60 -13.69 5.00
C GLY A 258 14.02 -13.33 6.37
N ARG A 259 14.26 -12.14 6.94
CA ARG A 259 13.76 -11.72 8.25
C ARG A 259 12.56 -10.78 8.12
N PHE A 260 11.50 -11.05 8.86
CA PHE A 260 10.35 -10.15 8.94
C PHE A 260 10.74 -8.82 9.61
N VAL A 261 10.42 -7.70 8.95
CA VAL A 261 10.81 -6.35 9.38
C VAL A 261 9.60 -5.42 9.37
N ARG A 262 9.51 -4.57 10.39
CA ARG A 262 8.55 -3.46 10.49
C ARG A 262 9.32 -2.13 10.54
N ASP A 263 9.89 -1.73 9.44
CA ASP A 263 10.68 -0.52 9.33
C ASP A 263 9.88 0.64 8.71
N LYS A 264 10.15 1.88 9.16
CA LYS A 264 9.44 3.07 8.70
C LYS A 264 9.78 3.43 7.25
N VAL A 265 11.03 3.23 6.82
CA VAL A 265 11.49 3.53 5.45
C VAL A 265 10.77 2.60 4.47
N LEU A 266 10.70 1.30 4.79
CA LEU A 266 10.01 0.30 3.97
C LEU A 266 8.51 0.59 3.88
N GLN A 267 7.86 0.88 5.01
CA GLN A 267 6.44 1.25 5.04
C GLN A 267 6.15 2.51 4.24
N HIS A 268 7.04 3.53 4.34
CA HIS A 268 6.90 4.76 3.58
C HIS A 268 7.10 4.52 2.08
N ALA A 269 8.07 3.69 1.68
CA ALA A 269 8.29 3.33 0.28
C ALA A 269 7.06 2.63 -0.34
N VAL A 270 6.46 1.67 0.40
CA VAL A 270 5.22 1.03 -0.04
C VAL A 270 4.10 2.07 -0.17
N ARG A 271 3.88 2.92 0.84
CA ARG A 271 2.83 3.96 0.78
C ARG A 271 3.05 4.92 -0.39
N ALA A 272 4.29 5.33 -0.66
CA ALA A 272 4.62 6.19 -1.79
C ALA A 272 4.28 5.54 -3.14
N ALA A 273 4.49 4.23 -3.29
CA ALA A 273 4.12 3.50 -4.49
C ALA A 273 2.59 3.45 -4.73
N TYR A 274 1.81 3.47 -3.65
CA TYR A 274 0.35 3.46 -3.71
C TYR A 274 -0.29 4.86 -3.65
N ALA A 275 0.49 5.94 -3.54
CA ALA A 275 -0.02 7.30 -3.34
C ALA A 275 -1.02 7.76 -4.40
N ASP A 276 -0.82 7.32 -5.66
CA ASP A 276 -1.67 7.70 -6.79
C ASP A 276 -2.95 6.85 -6.93
N VAL A 277 -3.09 5.77 -6.13
CA VAL A 277 -4.18 4.78 -6.32
C VAL A 277 -4.92 4.42 -5.04
N LEU A 278 -4.38 4.75 -3.87
CA LEU A 278 -5.04 4.54 -2.57
C LEU A 278 -5.22 5.87 -1.85
N HIS A 279 -6.45 6.20 -1.53
CA HIS A 279 -6.82 7.42 -0.81
C HIS A 279 -7.47 7.10 0.54
N GLY A 280 -7.34 8.04 1.48
CA GLY A 280 -7.95 7.93 2.81
C GLY A 280 -7.24 6.91 3.72
N ALA A 281 -8.01 6.23 4.56
CA ALA A 281 -7.50 5.29 5.57
C ALA A 281 -7.24 3.87 5.03
N MET A 282 -7.34 3.66 3.71
CA MET A 282 -7.14 2.33 3.11
C MET A 282 -5.67 1.93 3.14
N GLN A 283 -5.42 0.67 3.45
CA GLN A 283 -4.08 0.10 3.56
C GLN A 283 -3.90 -1.03 2.53
N PRO A 284 -2.80 -1.05 1.76
CA PRO A 284 -2.53 -2.09 0.81
C PRO A 284 -2.19 -3.41 1.53
N LEU A 285 -2.52 -4.53 0.91
CA LEU A 285 -2.03 -5.85 1.29
C LEU A 285 -0.78 -6.14 0.46
N PHE A 286 0.24 -6.71 1.07
CA PHE A 286 1.46 -7.10 0.36
C PHE A 286 2.25 -8.17 1.11
N CYS A 287 3.02 -8.94 0.35
CA CYS A 287 4.06 -9.82 0.86
C CYS A 287 5.31 -9.63 -0.02
N LEU A 288 6.33 -8.96 0.50
CA LEU A 288 7.52 -8.54 -0.23
C LEU A 288 8.77 -9.03 0.47
N MET A 289 9.73 -9.49 -0.32
CA MET A 289 11.02 -10.01 0.12
C MET A 289 12.12 -9.17 -0.56
N LEU A 290 12.94 -8.51 0.24
CA LEU A 290 14.10 -7.73 -0.19
C LEU A 290 15.37 -8.47 0.20
N ASP A 291 16.12 -8.92 -0.79
CA ASP A 291 17.48 -9.38 -0.62
C ASP A 291 18.42 -8.21 -0.89
N ILE A 292 19.29 -7.91 0.05
CA ILE A 292 20.23 -6.80 0.01
C ILE A 292 21.59 -7.27 0.55
N ASP A 293 22.68 -6.72 -0.02
CA ASP A 293 24.02 -7.01 0.48
C ASP A 293 24.08 -6.79 2.01
N PRO A 294 24.47 -7.79 2.82
CA PRO A 294 24.55 -7.67 4.27
C PRO A 294 25.39 -6.50 4.77
N GLN A 295 26.37 -6.02 3.99
CA GLN A 295 27.18 -4.86 4.34
C GLN A 295 26.44 -3.52 4.24
N LEU A 296 25.27 -3.49 3.58
CA LEU A 296 24.45 -2.29 3.39
C LEU A 296 23.30 -2.19 4.39
N VAL A 297 23.12 -3.19 5.25
CA VAL A 297 22.04 -3.22 6.25
C VAL A 297 22.54 -3.68 7.61
N ASP A 298 22.23 -2.91 8.65
CA ASP A 298 22.44 -3.32 10.05
C ASP A 298 21.11 -3.84 10.61
N VAL A 299 21.09 -5.12 10.96
CA VAL A 299 19.92 -5.82 11.53
C VAL A 299 19.96 -5.89 13.06
N ASN A 300 21.05 -5.44 13.70
CA ASN A 300 21.23 -5.48 15.17
C ASN A 300 20.83 -4.16 15.84
N VAL A 301 19.71 -3.57 15.42
CA VAL A 301 19.22 -2.28 15.93
C VAL A 301 18.27 -2.45 17.12
N HIS A 302 17.44 -3.48 17.11
CA HIS A 302 16.39 -3.73 18.12
C HIS A 302 16.52 -5.13 18.73
N PRO A 303 16.23 -5.35 20.03
CA PRO A 303 16.31 -6.67 20.68
C PRO A 303 15.50 -7.76 19.95
N GLN A 304 14.30 -7.42 19.47
CA GLN A 304 13.43 -8.33 18.70
C GLN A 304 13.77 -8.37 17.20
N LYS A 305 14.80 -7.64 16.74
CA LYS A 305 15.27 -7.58 15.35
C LYS A 305 14.16 -7.22 14.34
N SER A 306 13.15 -6.49 14.78
CA SER A 306 12.02 -6.07 13.95
C SER A 306 12.29 -4.78 13.16
N GLU A 307 13.36 -4.06 13.47
CA GLU A 307 13.80 -2.84 12.79
C GLU A 307 15.20 -3.03 12.23
N VAL A 308 15.48 -2.43 11.10
CA VAL A 308 16.78 -2.47 10.42
C VAL A 308 17.26 -1.06 10.12
N ARG A 309 18.56 -0.88 9.98
CA ARG A 309 19.14 0.39 9.57
C ARG A 309 19.87 0.21 8.24
N PHE A 310 19.38 0.87 7.20
CA PHE A 310 20.03 0.86 5.89
C PHE A 310 21.13 1.92 5.83
N ARG A 311 22.25 1.59 5.18
CA ARG A 311 23.34 2.53 4.94
C ARG A 311 22.89 3.67 4.02
N ASP A 312 22.13 3.37 2.96
CA ASP A 312 21.44 4.33 2.09
C ASP A 312 19.95 4.07 2.07
N SER A 313 19.23 4.65 3.02
CA SER A 313 17.78 4.53 3.11
C SER A 313 17.05 5.16 1.93
N GLY A 314 17.64 6.19 1.29
CA GLY A 314 17.08 6.86 0.12
C GLY A 314 17.12 5.97 -1.13
N ALA A 315 18.22 5.25 -1.37
CA ALA A 315 18.33 4.29 -2.47
C ALA A 315 17.33 3.14 -2.30
N VAL A 316 17.25 2.55 -1.09
CA VAL A 316 16.30 1.48 -0.76
C VAL A 316 14.86 1.95 -0.97
N HIS A 317 14.51 3.14 -0.47
CA HIS A 317 13.18 3.72 -0.65
C HIS A 317 12.82 3.88 -2.13
N ARG A 318 13.69 4.48 -2.95
CA ARG A 318 13.46 4.66 -4.39
C ARG A 318 13.29 3.33 -5.10
N PHE A 319 14.19 2.37 -4.85
CA PHE A 319 14.16 1.05 -5.48
C PHE A 319 12.82 0.33 -5.22
N ILE A 320 12.38 0.25 -3.97
CA ILE A 320 11.12 -0.38 -3.59
C ILE A 320 9.92 0.35 -4.21
N THR A 321 9.92 1.69 -4.14
CA THR A 321 8.83 2.51 -4.71
C THR A 321 8.70 2.26 -6.21
N HIS A 322 9.80 2.24 -6.96
CA HIS A 322 9.77 1.95 -8.40
C HIS A 322 9.29 0.54 -8.69
N ALA A 323 9.85 -0.47 -8.02
CA ALA A 323 9.48 -1.88 -8.24
C ALA A 323 7.98 -2.13 -8.06
N ILE A 324 7.39 -1.58 -6.99
CA ILE A 324 5.94 -1.73 -6.73
C ILE A 324 5.13 -0.89 -7.72
N THR A 325 5.57 0.32 -8.04
CA THR A 325 4.88 1.19 -9.01
C THR A 325 4.81 0.53 -10.39
N ASP A 326 5.91 -0.08 -10.85
CA ASP A 326 6.00 -0.76 -12.14
C ASP A 326 5.13 -2.03 -12.15
N ALA A 327 5.12 -2.80 -11.06
CA ALA A 327 4.24 -3.95 -10.91
C ALA A 327 2.75 -3.57 -10.97
N LEU A 328 2.38 -2.46 -10.32
CA LEU A 328 1.00 -1.95 -10.35
C LEU A 328 0.63 -1.30 -11.69
N ALA A 329 1.61 -0.77 -12.45
CA ALA A 329 1.39 -0.15 -13.76
C ALA A 329 1.21 -1.19 -14.88
N SER A 330 1.70 -2.42 -14.69
CA SER A 330 1.61 -3.52 -15.67
C SER A 330 0.17 -4.05 -15.73
N GLY A 331 -0.71 -3.31 -16.39
CA GLY A 331 -2.11 -3.69 -16.60
C GLY A 331 -2.23 -4.92 -17.49
N GLY A 332 -2.73 -6.03 -16.96
CA GLY A 332 -3.34 -7.12 -17.75
C GLY A 332 -2.44 -8.04 -18.57
N ARG A 333 -1.12 -8.07 -18.35
CA ARG A 333 -0.27 -9.14 -18.89
C ARG A 333 -0.14 -10.24 -17.84
N THR A 334 -0.84 -11.34 -18.08
CA THR A 334 -0.54 -12.64 -17.46
C THR A 334 0.94 -12.95 -17.61
N ASN A 335 1.55 -13.38 -16.50
CA ASN A 335 2.95 -13.80 -16.39
C ASN A 335 3.43 -14.61 -17.61
N THR A 336 4.22 -14.00 -18.46
CA THR A 336 5.10 -14.68 -19.39
C THR A 336 6.36 -13.82 -19.47
N GLU A 337 7.42 -14.32 -18.85
CA GLU A 337 8.84 -13.93 -18.88
C GLU A 337 9.20 -12.42 -18.94
N PRO A 338 9.96 -11.92 -17.98
CA PRO A 338 10.48 -10.56 -18.02
C PRO A 338 11.69 -10.47 -18.95
N SER A 339 11.48 -10.05 -20.19
CA SER A 339 12.56 -9.48 -21.00
C SER A 339 12.57 -7.96 -20.79
N VAL A 340 13.29 -7.50 -19.80
CA VAL A 340 13.65 -6.08 -19.67
C VAL A 340 15.01 -5.91 -20.33
N GLU A 341 15.02 -5.52 -21.59
CA GLU A 341 16.19 -4.91 -22.19
C GLU A 341 16.33 -3.49 -21.64
N PHE A 342 17.32 -3.28 -20.79
CA PHE A 342 17.77 -1.95 -20.42
C PHE A 342 18.60 -1.37 -21.59
N PRO A 343 18.36 -0.13 -22.05
CA PRO A 343 19.28 0.53 -22.96
C PRO A 343 20.57 0.85 -22.19
N SER A 344 21.62 0.06 -22.50
CA SER A 344 23.00 0.42 -22.21
C SER A 344 23.39 1.50 -23.19
N GLU A 345 23.42 2.76 -22.76
CA GLU A 345 24.32 3.79 -23.27
C GLU A 345 24.06 5.11 -22.53
N VAL A 346 24.88 5.37 -21.53
CA VAL A 346 25.08 6.70 -20.99
C VAL A 346 26.27 7.29 -21.76
N PRO A 347 26.14 8.39 -22.51
CA PRO A 347 27.31 9.05 -23.09
C PRO A 347 28.10 9.71 -21.97
N THR A 348 29.31 9.22 -21.75
CA THR A 348 30.35 9.85 -20.93
C THR A 348 30.76 11.16 -21.61
N ALA A 349 30.22 12.28 -21.11
CA ALA A 349 30.79 13.59 -21.38
C ALA A 349 31.79 13.90 -20.25
N GLU A 350 33.08 13.79 -20.56
CA GLU A 350 34.15 14.33 -19.75
C GLU A 350 34.01 15.86 -19.69
N VAL A 351 33.60 16.39 -18.54
CA VAL A 351 33.74 17.80 -18.23
C VAL A 351 34.87 17.94 -17.22
N ALA A 352 36.02 18.36 -17.71
CA ALA A 352 37.14 18.81 -16.91
C ALA A 352 36.75 20.10 -16.18
N VAL A 353 36.52 20.03 -14.88
CA VAL A 353 36.32 21.21 -14.02
C VAL A 353 37.64 21.48 -13.28
N ALA A 354 38.28 22.59 -13.65
CA ALA A 354 39.42 23.14 -12.96
C ALA A 354 39.00 23.63 -11.57
N VAL A 355 39.60 23.07 -10.53
CA VAL A 355 39.49 23.50 -9.14
C VAL A 355 40.24 24.81 -8.96
N LYS A 356 39.53 25.91 -8.67
CA LYS A 356 40.11 27.14 -8.06
C LYS A 356 39.62 27.23 -6.64
N GLU A 357 40.52 27.17 -5.67
CA GLU A 357 40.26 27.52 -4.27
C GLU A 357 39.99 29.03 -4.14
N PRO A 358 39.05 29.45 -3.30
CA PRO A 358 38.96 30.82 -2.82
C PRO A 358 39.37 30.88 -1.33
N THR A 359 40.45 31.56 -1.11
CA THR A 359 40.81 32.18 0.18
C THR A 359 39.96 33.42 0.41
N GLY A 360 39.42 33.60 1.63
CA GLY A 360 38.92 34.91 2.07
C GLY A 360 37.71 34.81 3.02
N HIS A 361 38.02 34.94 4.31
CA HIS A 361 37.02 35.20 5.37
C HIS A 361 36.43 36.60 5.23
N GLU A 362 35.14 36.74 5.14
CA GLU A 362 34.42 37.96 5.49
C GLU A 362 33.26 37.66 6.43
N VAL A 363 33.32 38.26 7.60
CA VAL A 363 32.33 38.24 8.67
C VAL A 363 31.25 39.25 8.33
N ILE A 364 30.01 38.82 8.04
CA ILE A 364 28.87 39.74 7.88
C ILE A 364 28.04 39.72 9.16
N GLN A 365 28.06 40.85 9.84
CA GLN A 365 27.24 41.16 11.01
C GLN A 365 25.75 41.25 10.66
N SER A 366 24.91 40.49 11.37
CA SER A 366 23.45 40.57 11.30
C SER A 366 22.94 41.86 11.94
N LYS A 367 22.28 42.72 11.16
CA LYS A 367 21.48 43.82 11.66
C LYS A 367 20.08 43.32 12.06
N ARG A 368 19.75 43.50 13.33
CA ARG A 368 18.40 43.30 13.87
C ARG A 368 17.48 44.39 13.32
N PHE A 369 16.39 43.99 12.66
CA PHE A 369 15.26 44.90 12.36
C PHE A 369 14.23 44.80 13.50
N ALA A 370 13.87 45.96 14.00
CA ALA A 370 12.83 46.15 15.02
C ALA A 370 11.44 45.97 14.40
N SER A 371 10.58 45.22 15.06
CA SER A 371 9.18 45.03 14.71
C SER A 371 8.36 46.30 15.01
N ASN A 372 7.72 46.87 14.00
CA ASN A 372 6.62 47.82 14.16
C ASN A 372 5.30 47.03 14.25
N ALA A 373 4.68 47.12 15.39
CA ALA A 373 3.33 46.57 15.62
C ALA A 373 2.30 47.48 14.92
N ALA A 374 1.69 47.00 13.85
CA ALA A 374 0.51 47.63 13.26
C ALA A 374 -0.75 47.09 13.96
N SER A 375 -1.54 48.04 14.47
CA SER A 375 -2.81 47.81 15.17
C SER A 375 -3.86 47.19 14.25
N LYS A 376 -4.56 46.15 14.78
CA LYS A 376 -5.72 45.50 14.14
C LYS A 376 -6.87 46.51 13.97
N PRO A 377 -7.56 46.55 12.82
CA PRO A 377 -8.77 47.37 12.66
C PRO A 377 -9.91 46.79 13.50
N ALA A 378 -10.70 47.66 14.11
CA ALA A 378 -11.85 47.30 14.95
C ALA A 378 -13.00 46.71 14.09
N PRO A 379 -13.80 45.77 14.63
CA PRO A 379 -14.93 45.19 13.90
C PRO A 379 -16.02 46.23 13.63
N LEU A 380 -16.60 46.19 12.44
CA LEU A 380 -17.70 47.05 11.97
C LEU A 380 -18.93 46.91 12.88
N SER A 381 -19.60 48.02 13.20
CA SER A 381 -20.81 48.01 14.02
C SER A 381 -22.00 47.44 13.23
N GLN A 382 -22.99 46.89 13.96
CA GLN A 382 -24.20 46.26 13.40
C GLN A 382 -24.99 47.18 12.45
N GLU A 383 -24.93 48.51 12.65
CA GLU A 383 -25.56 49.50 11.76
C GLU A 383 -24.81 49.67 10.43
N GLN A 384 -23.50 49.57 10.43
CA GLN A 384 -22.70 49.63 9.22
C GLN A 384 -22.87 48.36 8.36
N TRP A 385 -23.12 47.20 9.02
CA TRP A 385 -23.41 45.95 8.35
C TRP A 385 -24.78 45.95 7.67
N LEU A 386 -25.83 46.52 8.31
CA LEU A 386 -27.19 46.68 7.75
C LEU A 386 -27.23 47.69 6.58
N ALA A 387 -26.40 48.69 6.59
CA ALA A 387 -26.33 49.68 5.49
C ALA A 387 -25.70 49.10 4.22
N LEU A 388 -24.76 48.15 4.34
CA LEU A 388 -24.09 47.49 3.21
C LEU A 388 -24.92 46.34 2.59
N TYR A 389 -25.72 45.63 3.37
CA TYR A 389 -26.44 44.41 2.93
C TYR A 389 -27.96 44.56 2.89
N GLY A 390 -28.54 45.63 3.45
CA GLY A 390 -30.00 45.80 3.52
C GLY A 390 -30.69 46.20 2.21
N ARG A 391 -29.97 46.67 1.20
CA ARG A 391 -30.56 47.12 -0.07
C ARG A 391 -30.80 46.05 -1.13
N LYS A 392 -30.25 44.87 -0.95
CA LYS A 392 -30.38 43.76 -1.93
C LYS A 392 -31.66 42.93 -1.81
N ARG A 393 -32.40 43.05 -0.73
CA ARG A 393 -33.62 42.23 -0.47
C ARG A 393 -34.93 42.80 -0.99
N GLU A 394 -34.94 44.10 -1.38
CA GLU A 394 -36.14 44.73 -1.95
C GLU A 394 -36.20 44.68 -3.49
N GLU A 395 -35.09 44.56 -4.18
CA GLU A 395 -35.06 44.39 -5.64
C GLU A 395 -35.42 42.97 -6.10
N GLU A 396 -35.10 41.94 -5.33
CA GLU A 396 -35.46 40.55 -5.66
C GLU A 396 -36.95 40.25 -5.46
N ARG A 397 -37.69 41.04 -4.67
CA ARG A 397 -39.15 40.86 -4.49
C ARG A 397 -39.99 41.50 -5.58
N ARG A 398 -39.44 42.37 -6.45
CA ARG A 398 -40.17 43.01 -7.55
C ARG A 398 -40.07 42.27 -8.88
N LEU A 399 -39.28 41.23 -8.98
CA LEU A 399 -39.11 40.47 -10.22
C LEU A 399 -39.86 39.14 -10.25
N SER A 400 -40.60 38.76 -9.18
CA SER A 400 -41.34 37.51 -9.10
C SER A 400 -42.86 37.58 -9.36
N ASP A 401 -43.45 38.77 -9.63
CA ASP A 401 -44.87 38.94 -9.84
C ASP A 401 -45.20 39.45 -11.26
N THR A 402 -44.85 38.73 -12.29
CA THR A 402 -45.43 38.89 -13.62
C THR A 402 -45.87 37.53 -14.16
N PRO A 403 -47.19 37.29 -14.34
CA PRO A 403 -47.66 36.07 -14.97
C PRO A 403 -47.53 36.17 -16.48
N LEU A 404 -46.60 35.42 -17.05
CA LEU A 404 -46.51 35.20 -18.49
C LEU A 404 -47.08 33.82 -18.76
N PHE A 405 -48.38 33.78 -19.16
CA PHE A 405 -48.92 32.87 -20.16
C PHE A 405 -50.45 33.07 -20.23
N SER A 406 -50.88 33.79 -21.25
CA SER A 406 -52.24 33.82 -21.71
C SER A 406 -52.50 32.60 -22.60
N ALA A 407 -53.51 31.86 -22.24
CA ALA A 407 -54.01 30.70 -22.99
C ALA A 407 -54.64 31.15 -24.32
N THR A 408 -54.21 30.57 -25.42
CA THR A 408 -54.96 30.59 -26.68
C THR A 408 -55.44 29.18 -27.03
N GLU A 409 -56.66 29.14 -27.46
CA GLU A 409 -57.55 28.02 -27.62
C GLU A 409 -57.09 26.90 -28.56
N THR A 410 -57.57 25.74 -28.22
CA THR A 410 -57.58 24.44 -28.85
C THR A 410 -58.04 24.42 -30.29
N ALA A 411 -57.28 23.76 -31.17
CA ALA A 411 -57.76 23.12 -32.38
C ALA A 411 -57.59 21.61 -32.25
N LYS A 412 -58.71 20.91 -32.39
CA LYS A 412 -58.87 19.47 -32.32
C LYS A 412 -58.30 18.82 -33.59
N PRO A 413 -57.44 17.82 -33.56
CA PRO A 413 -57.07 17.10 -34.78
C PRO A 413 -58.08 15.99 -35.08
N ALA A 414 -58.45 15.91 -36.37
CA ALA A 414 -59.31 14.90 -36.92
C ALA A 414 -58.62 13.50 -36.93
N ALA A 415 -59.47 12.46 -36.74
CA ALA A 415 -59.01 11.08 -36.73
C ALA A 415 -58.55 10.61 -38.13
N PRO A 416 -57.47 9.85 -38.25
CA PRO A 416 -57.10 9.20 -39.49
C PRO A 416 -57.87 7.90 -39.68
N LYS A 417 -58.34 7.65 -40.94
CA LYS A 417 -58.95 6.44 -41.40
C LYS A 417 -57.96 5.26 -41.43
N PRO A 418 -58.43 4.01 -41.24
CA PRO A 418 -57.56 2.85 -41.30
C PRO A 418 -57.17 2.51 -42.74
N ALA A 419 -55.88 2.53 -43.05
CA ALA A 419 -55.34 1.88 -44.24
C ALA A 419 -54.83 0.49 -43.84
N SER A 420 -55.54 -0.51 -44.33
CA SER A 420 -55.08 -1.90 -44.30
C SER A 420 -54.04 -2.12 -45.39
N GLU A 421 -52.77 -2.12 -44.99
CA GLU A 421 -51.70 -2.73 -45.78
C GLU A 421 -50.88 -3.64 -44.87
N THR A 422 -50.85 -4.91 -45.29
CA THR A 422 -50.18 -5.99 -44.58
C THR A 422 -48.68 -5.80 -44.64
N TRP A 423 -48.07 -5.75 -43.50
CA TRP A 423 -46.61 -5.61 -43.27
C TRP A 423 -45.76 -6.73 -43.90
N ALA A 424 -46.38 -7.72 -44.54
CA ALA A 424 -45.71 -8.88 -45.13
C ALA A 424 -45.04 -8.62 -46.50
N ASP A 425 -45.37 -7.52 -47.21
CA ASP A 425 -44.81 -7.24 -48.55
C ASP A 425 -43.63 -6.27 -48.58
N THR A 426 -43.22 -5.69 -47.43
CA THR A 426 -42.09 -4.74 -47.34
C THR A 426 -40.75 -5.44 -47.04
N LEU A 427 -40.74 -6.77 -46.88
CA LEU A 427 -39.54 -7.55 -46.52
C LEU A 427 -38.85 -8.23 -47.71
N ARG A 428 -39.15 -7.88 -48.97
CA ARG A 428 -38.49 -8.40 -50.17
C ARG A 428 -37.90 -7.30 -51.06
N GLY A 429 -36.94 -6.54 -50.49
CA GLY A 429 -35.97 -5.83 -51.28
C GLY A 429 -34.62 -6.50 -51.09
N PRO A 430 -33.69 -6.48 -52.08
CA PRO A 430 -32.35 -7.00 -51.85
C PRO A 430 -31.69 -6.12 -50.78
N GLN A 431 -31.62 -6.63 -49.56
CA GLN A 431 -30.74 -6.08 -48.55
C GLN A 431 -29.31 -6.45 -49.00
N GLU A 432 -28.60 -5.50 -49.58
CA GLU A 432 -27.15 -5.48 -49.41
C GLU A 432 -26.93 -5.47 -47.90
N GLU A 433 -26.46 -6.60 -47.36
CA GLU A 433 -25.87 -6.65 -46.04
C GLU A 433 -24.80 -5.57 -46.04
N PRO A 434 -24.82 -4.60 -45.09
CA PRO A 434 -23.71 -3.70 -44.95
C PRO A 434 -22.51 -4.58 -44.63
N GLN A 435 -21.58 -4.73 -45.57
CA GLN A 435 -20.28 -5.33 -45.35
C GLN A 435 -19.64 -4.50 -44.24
N LEU A 436 -19.66 -5.05 -43.01
CA LEU A 436 -18.87 -4.56 -41.89
C LEU A 436 -17.44 -4.45 -42.42
N PRO A 437 -16.79 -3.30 -42.31
CA PRO A 437 -15.41 -3.18 -42.73
C PRO A 437 -14.61 -4.25 -41.98
N GLU A 438 -13.89 -5.10 -42.70
CA GLU A 438 -12.90 -6.02 -42.15
C GLU A 438 -11.95 -5.20 -41.28
N VAL A 439 -12.14 -5.25 -39.98
CA VAL A 439 -11.25 -4.61 -39.03
C VAL A 439 -9.99 -5.44 -38.97
N LYS A 440 -8.99 -4.99 -39.68
CA LYS A 440 -7.61 -5.42 -39.50
C LYS A 440 -7.17 -5.08 -38.08
N ALA A 441 -6.66 -6.11 -37.41
CA ALA A 441 -5.79 -6.07 -36.23
C ALA A 441 -6.36 -5.54 -34.90
N THR A 442 -6.69 -6.49 -34.02
CA THR A 442 -6.33 -6.52 -32.59
C THR A 442 -6.31 -5.14 -31.88
N ALA A 443 -7.47 -4.59 -31.63
CA ALA A 443 -7.63 -3.66 -30.53
C ALA A 443 -7.39 -4.46 -29.24
N PRO A 444 -6.38 -4.16 -28.42
CA PRO A 444 -5.97 -4.99 -27.29
C PRO A 444 -7.10 -5.23 -26.25
N LEU A 445 -8.07 -4.31 -26.15
CA LEU A 445 -9.24 -4.42 -25.28
C LEU A 445 -10.53 -4.77 -26.06
N GLY A 446 -10.46 -5.00 -27.38
CA GLY A 446 -11.60 -5.39 -28.19
C GLY A 446 -12.31 -4.24 -28.92
N ARG A 447 -13.47 -4.52 -29.49
CA ARG A 447 -14.28 -3.63 -30.32
C ARG A 447 -15.45 -3.05 -29.54
N ALA A 448 -15.60 -1.72 -29.56
CA ALA A 448 -16.76 -1.04 -28.98
C ALA A 448 -18.05 -1.45 -29.69
N LEU A 449 -19.05 -1.84 -28.92
CA LEU A 449 -20.37 -2.25 -29.41
C LEU A 449 -21.43 -1.18 -29.16
N ALA A 450 -21.57 -0.74 -27.90
CA ALA A 450 -22.64 0.14 -27.47
C ALA A 450 -22.28 0.87 -26.17
N GLN A 451 -23.08 1.88 -25.83
CA GLN A 451 -23.07 2.52 -24.53
C GLN A 451 -24.30 2.11 -23.72
N LEU A 452 -24.11 1.74 -22.45
CA LEU A 452 -25.17 1.39 -21.52
C LEU A 452 -25.37 2.51 -20.49
N ALA A 453 -26.62 2.96 -20.36
CA ALA A 453 -27.08 3.96 -19.39
C ALA A 453 -26.28 5.30 -19.41
N GLY A 454 -25.56 5.62 -20.49
CA GLY A 454 -24.72 6.80 -20.55
C GLY A 454 -23.50 6.76 -19.59
N ILE A 455 -23.16 5.59 -19.07
CA ILE A 455 -22.12 5.39 -18.05
C ILE A 455 -21.09 4.37 -18.51
N TYR A 456 -21.53 3.24 -19.08
CA TYR A 456 -20.65 2.13 -19.42
C TYR A 456 -20.49 1.99 -20.93
N ILE A 457 -19.28 1.72 -21.39
CA ILE A 457 -18.97 1.23 -22.73
C ILE A 457 -19.03 -0.29 -22.68
N LEU A 458 -19.77 -0.89 -23.61
CA LEU A 458 -19.79 -2.33 -23.86
C LEU A 458 -18.91 -2.61 -25.07
N ALA A 459 -17.98 -3.55 -24.93
CA ALA A 459 -17.08 -3.98 -26.00
C ALA A 459 -16.97 -5.50 -26.02
N GLU A 460 -16.58 -6.05 -27.15
CA GLU A 460 -16.37 -7.48 -27.38
C GLU A 460 -14.89 -7.75 -27.60
N ASN A 461 -14.35 -8.74 -26.89
CA ASN A 461 -13.01 -9.27 -27.11
C ASN A 461 -13.05 -10.82 -27.18
N GLU A 462 -11.89 -11.47 -27.31
CA GLU A 462 -11.78 -12.92 -27.40
C GLU A 462 -12.25 -13.65 -26.12
N GLU A 463 -12.22 -12.99 -24.98
CA GLU A 463 -12.62 -13.56 -23.69
C GLU A 463 -14.13 -13.47 -23.44
N GLY A 464 -14.80 -12.46 -24.01
CA GLY A 464 -16.25 -12.24 -23.83
C GLY A 464 -16.69 -10.78 -23.93
N LEU A 465 -17.59 -10.38 -23.04
CA LEU A 465 -18.13 -9.03 -22.95
C LEU A 465 -17.29 -8.18 -22.00
N LEU A 466 -16.60 -7.18 -22.53
CA LEU A 466 -15.90 -6.16 -21.75
C LEU A 466 -16.87 -5.03 -21.40
N ILE A 467 -16.92 -4.66 -20.12
CA ILE A 467 -17.69 -3.53 -19.59
C ILE A 467 -16.73 -2.52 -19.03
N VAL A 468 -16.72 -1.29 -19.56
CA VAL A 468 -15.82 -0.22 -19.16
C VAL A 468 -16.61 0.95 -18.57
N ASP A 469 -16.25 1.42 -17.37
CA ASP A 469 -16.73 2.71 -16.85
C ASP A 469 -16.04 3.84 -17.62
N MET A 470 -16.78 4.50 -18.51
CA MET A 470 -16.22 5.51 -19.42
C MET A 470 -15.66 6.74 -18.68
N HIS A 471 -16.27 7.12 -17.54
CA HIS A 471 -15.81 8.25 -16.75
C HIS A 471 -14.50 7.92 -16.06
N ALA A 472 -14.45 6.79 -15.37
CA ALA A 472 -13.28 6.32 -14.64
C ALA A 472 -12.08 6.07 -15.59
N ALA A 473 -12.33 5.47 -16.76
CA ALA A 473 -11.29 5.25 -17.78
C ALA A 473 -10.74 6.57 -18.33
N HIS A 474 -11.62 7.50 -18.70
CA HIS A 474 -11.20 8.80 -19.27
C HIS A 474 -10.50 9.68 -18.22
N GLU A 475 -10.93 9.64 -16.96
CA GLU A 475 -10.26 10.33 -15.85
C GLU A 475 -8.82 9.82 -15.69
N ARG A 476 -8.60 8.51 -15.72
CA ARG A 476 -7.26 7.92 -15.65
C ARG A 476 -6.40 8.31 -16.86
N ILE A 477 -6.94 8.26 -18.05
CA ILE A 477 -6.23 8.65 -19.28
C ILE A 477 -5.78 10.11 -19.18
N ASN A 478 -6.68 11.02 -18.77
CA ASN A 478 -6.36 12.44 -18.62
C ASN A 478 -5.32 12.70 -17.52
N TYR A 479 -5.43 11.99 -16.38
CA TYR A 479 -4.48 12.10 -15.29
C TYR A 479 -3.06 11.70 -15.71
N GLU A 480 -2.91 10.55 -16.34
CA GLU A 480 -1.58 10.08 -16.77
C GLU A 480 -0.99 10.96 -17.89
N ARG A 481 -1.83 11.51 -18.78
CA ARG A 481 -1.40 12.50 -19.77
C ARG A 481 -0.92 13.80 -19.12
N LEU A 482 -1.71 14.36 -18.20
CA LEU A 482 -1.32 15.56 -17.45
C LEU A 482 -0.03 15.35 -16.66
N LYS A 483 0.13 14.20 -16.04
CA LYS A 483 1.32 13.83 -15.27
C LYS A 483 2.55 13.71 -16.15
N ALA A 484 2.44 13.04 -17.29
CA ALA A 484 3.54 12.88 -18.25
C ALA A 484 3.96 14.21 -18.89
N GLU A 485 3.01 15.12 -19.12
CA GLU A 485 3.29 16.49 -19.62
C GLU A 485 3.88 17.37 -18.52
N ALA A 486 3.41 17.26 -17.28
CA ALA A 486 3.93 18.03 -16.15
C ALA A 486 5.40 17.73 -15.82
N ASP A 487 5.87 16.52 -16.13
CA ASP A 487 7.28 16.14 -15.96
C ASP A 487 8.19 16.68 -17.10
N LYS A 488 7.60 17.14 -18.23
CA LYS A 488 8.35 17.65 -19.40
C LYS A 488 8.20 19.14 -19.64
N ASN A 489 7.10 19.73 -19.44
CA ASN A 489 6.55 21.08 -19.59
C ASN A 489 5.15 20.97 -20.15
N LEU A 490 4.16 21.35 -19.36
CA LEU A 490 2.74 21.29 -19.76
C LEU A 490 2.48 22.14 -21.01
N SER A 491 1.90 21.53 -22.03
CA SER A 491 1.38 22.24 -23.19
C SER A 491 0.16 23.05 -22.78
N VAL A 492 0.21 24.35 -22.90
CA VAL A 492 -0.85 25.28 -22.50
C VAL A 492 -1.60 25.78 -23.72
N GLN A 493 -2.93 25.77 -23.66
CA GLN A 493 -3.79 26.33 -24.71
C GLN A 493 -4.46 27.59 -24.22
N PRO A 494 -4.19 28.77 -24.87
CA PRO A 494 -4.87 30.02 -24.53
C PRO A 494 -6.35 29.95 -24.91
N LEU A 495 -7.19 30.52 -24.06
CA LEU A 495 -8.61 30.68 -24.29
C LEU A 495 -8.87 31.87 -25.20
N LEU A 496 -9.75 31.72 -26.19
CA LEU A 496 -10.13 32.83 -27.09
C LEU A 496 -10.75 33.99 -26.32
N VAL A 497 -11.52 33.69 -25.27
CA VAL A 497 -12.08 34.66 -24.35
C VAL A 497 -11.72 34.24 -22.95
N PRO A 498 -11.05 35.11 -22.14
CA PRO A 498 -10.76 34.77 -20.76
C PRO A 498 -12.05 34.51 -19.97
N VAL A 499 -12.05 33.44 -19.16
CA VAL A 499 -13.17 33.13 -18.28
C VAL A 499 -12.99 33.88 -16.97
N THR A 500 -13.88 34.81 -16.68
CA THR A 500 -13.85 35.62 -15.45
C THR A 500 -14.95 35.17 -14.49
N PHE A 501 -14.60 34.97 -13.22
CA PHE A 501 -15.55 34.58 -12.18
C PHE A 501 -15.19 35.22 -10.84
N ARG A 502 -16.16 35.25 -9.93
CA ARG A 502 -15.97 35.84 -8.59
C ARG A 502 -15.42 34.79 -7.65
N VAL A 503 -14.51 35.19 -6.78
CA VAL A 503 -13.90 34.39 -5.74
C VAL A 503 -14.11 35.00 -4.36
N THR A 504 -14.04 34.18 -3.34
CA THR A 504 -14.05 34.59 -1.93
C THR A 504 -12.71 35.24 -1.57
N GLY A 505 -12.66 35.95 -0.45
CA GLY A 505 -11.41 36.55 0.06
C GLY A 505 -10.37 35.48 0.41
N GLU A 506 -10.80 34.27 0.83
CA GLU A 506 -9.95 33.13 1.12
C GLU A 506 -9.34 32.55 -0.17
N GLU A 507 -10.13 32.36 -1.21
CA GLU A 507 -9.67 31.91 -2.52
C GLU A 507 -8.72 32.91 -3.18
N MET A 508 -8.98 34.24 -3.01
CA MET A 508 -8.08 35.27 -3.49
C MET A 508 -6.74 35.25 -2.75
N GLY A 509 -6.75 35.08 -1.43
CA GLY A 509 -5.52 34.93 -0.64
C GLY A 509 -4.72 33.69 -1.04
N THR A 510 -5.40 32.58 -1.30
CA THR A 510 -4.77 31.35 -1.81
C THR A 510 -4.17 31.58 -3.20
N PHE A 511 -4.87 32.29 -4.09
CA PHE A 511 -4.35 32.64 -5.40
C PHE A 511 -3.09 33.53 -5.32
N GLU A 512 -3.06 34.53 -4.43
CA GLU A 512 -1.90 35.40 -4.22
C GLU A 512 -0.69 34.59 -3.67
N GLU A 513 -0.92 33.61 -2.81
CA GLU A 513 0.12 32.75 -2.24
C GLU A 513 0.64 31.70 -3.22
N TYR A 514 -0.25 31.08 -4.02
CA TYR A 514 0.06 29.93 -4.87
C TYR A 514 -0.01 30.21 -6.38
N GLY A 515 0.03 31.47 -6.81
CA GLY A 515 -0.06 31.86 -8.24
C GLY A 515 1.01 31.19 -9.13
N GLU A 516 2.26 31.07 -8.64
CA GLU A 516 3.34 30.38 -9.35
C GLU A 516 3.07 28.86 -9.44
N ALA A 517 2.48 28.27 -8.41
CA ALA A 517 2.08 26.86 -8.41
C ALA A 517 1.00 26.60 -9.47
N LEU A 518 -0.01 27.45 -9.58
CA LEU A 518 -1.04 27.36 -10.63
C LEU A 518 -0.43 27.46 -12.02
N ALA A 519 0.49 28.40 -12.24
CA ALA A 519 1.20 28.53 -13.51
C ALA A 519 2.01 27.28 -13.87
N SER A 520 2.66 26.64 -12.88
CA SER A 520 3.40 25.39 -13.06
C SER A 520 2.49 24.19 -13.39
N LEU A 521 1.20 24.26 -13.01
CA LEU A 521 0.16 23.31 -13.39
C LEU A 521 -0.50 23.65 -14.75
N GLY A 522 0.02 24.64 -15.48
CA GLY A 522 -0.50 25.07 -16.77
C GLY A 522 -1.80 25.87 -16.71
N LEU A 523 -2.14 26.41 -15.54
CA LEU A 523 -3.29 27.29 -15.35
C LEU A 523 -2.82 28.76 -15.33
N GLU A 524 -3.03 29.51 -16.43
CA GLU A 524 -2.75 30.92 -16.45
C GLU A 524 -3.93 31.72 -15.88
N VAL A 525 -3.80 32.06 -14.61
CA VAL A 525 -4.82 32.79 -13.85
C VAL A 525 -4.28 34.17 -13.50
N THR A 526 -5.11 35.21 -13.63
CA THR A 526 -4.77 36.61 -13.27
C THR A 526 -5.90 37.23 -12.45
N ALA A 527 -5.57 38.13 -11.53
CA ALA A 527 -6.58 38.91 -10.84
C ALA A 527 -7.30 39.84 -11.84
N ALA A 528 -8.64 39.82 -11.84
CA ALA A 528 -9.49 40.69 -12.67
C ALA A 528 -10.20 41.79 -11.85
N GLY A 529 -9.90 41.89 -10.55
CA GLY A 529 -10.45 42.81 -9.58
C GLY A 529 -10.20 42.36 -8.16
N GLU A 530 -10.71 43.07 -7.16
CA GLU A 530 -10.50 42.74 -5.72
C GLU A 530 -11.09 41.39 -5.28
N ALA A 531 -12.09 40.85 -6.01
CA ALA A 531 -12.76 39.59 -5.70
C ALA A 531 -13.11 38.84 -7.00
N ALA A 532 -12.26 38.90 -8.02
CA ALA A 532 -12.48 38.20 -9.28
C ALA A 532 -11.16 37.72 -9.90
N LEU A 533 -11.18 36.49 -10.44
CA LEU A 533 -10.08 35.89 -11.19
C LEU A 533 -10.47 35.77 -12.67
N ALA A 534 -9.47 35.85 -13.55
CA ALA A 534 -9.58 35.59 -14.98
C ALA A 534 -8.62 34.49 -15.40
N VAL A 535 -9.14 33.42 -15.97
CA VAL A 535 -8.36 32.33 -16.54
C VAL A 535 -8.12 32.61 -18.01
N ARG A 536 -6.86 32.65 -18.42
CA ARG A 536 -6.42 32.97 -19.78
C ARG A 536 -6.01 31.76 -20.59
N ALA A 537 -5.48 30.72 -19.91
CA ALA A 537 -5.06 29.49 -20.55
C ALA A 537 -5.21 28.28 -19.62
N LEU A 538 -5.35 27.10 -20.24
CA LEU A 538 -5.47 25.80 -19.59
C LEU A 538 -4.49 24.80 -20.21
N PRO A 539 -4.14 23.68 -19.53
CA PRO A 539 -3.49 22.55 -20.17
C PRO A 539 -4.25 22.09 -21.41
N ALA A 540 -3.53 21.85 -22.51
CA ALA A 540 -4.14 21.47 -23.80
C ALA A 540 -4.96 20.17 -23.72
N VAL A 541 -4.61 19.26 -22.82
CA VAL A 541 -5.37 18.04 -22.52
C VAL A 541 -6.79 18.36 -22.07
N LEU A 542 -6.98 19.40 -21.24
CA LEU A 542 -8.27 19.80 -20.68
C LEU A 542 -9.08 20.72 -21.61
N ALA A 543 -8.41 21.44 -22.49
CA ALA A 543 -9.05 22.39 -23.39
C ALA A 543 -9.86 21.72 -24.52
N ARG A 544 -9.65 20.41 -24.76
CA ARG A 544 -10.38 19.61 -25.77
C ARG A 544 -11.81 19.28 -25.35
N GLU A 545 -12.09 19.30 -24.05
CA GLU A 545 -13.39 19.00 -23.46
C GLU A 545 -14.13 20.30 -23.05
N LYS A 546 -15.45 20.22 -22.85
CA LYS A 546 -16.23 21.33 -22.29
C LYS A 546 -15.99 21.41 -20.76
N THR A 547 -14.76 21.76 -20.38
CA THR A 547 -14.35 21.90 -18.98
C THR A 547 -15.03 23.12 -18.34
N ASP A 548 -15.58 22.93 -17.14
CA ASP A 548 -16.09 24.03 -16.32
C ASP A 548 -14.89 24.70 -15.62
N VAL A 549 -14.37 25.73 -16.25
CA VAL A 549 -13.12 26.40 -15.86
C VAL A 549 -13.20 27.02 -14.47
N GLU A 550 -14.35 27.60 -14.10
CA GLU A 550 -14.59 28.16 -12.77
C GLU A 550 -14.45 27.10 -11.69
N LYS A 551 -15.20 25.97 -11.83
CA LYS A 551 -15.13 24.87 -10.87
C LYS A 551 -13.77 24.20 -10.83
N LEU A 552 -13.10 24.10 -11.96
CA LEU A 552 -11.75 23.55 -12.02
C LEU A 552 -10.80 24.37 -11.15
N VAL A 553 -10.74 25.70 -11.38
CA VAL A 553 -9.79 26.56 -10.67
C VAL A 553 -10.12 26.67 -9.19
N THR A 554 -11.41 26.80 -8.82
CA THR A 554 -11.82 26.86 -7.40
C THR A 554 -11.50 25.56 -6.68
N SER A 555 -11.66 24.40 -7.33
CA SER A 555 -11.29 23.09 -6.73
C SER A 555 -9.78 22.94 -6.55
N VAL A 556 -8.97 23.40 -7.51
CA VAL A 556 -7.50 23.40 -7.39
C VAL A 556 -7.04 24.35 -6.28
N LEU A 557 -7.63 25.55 -6.17
CA LEU A 557 -7.35 26.48 -5.07
C LEU A 557 -7.69 25.88 -3.71
N ALA A 558 -8.83 25.17 -3.59
CA ALA A 558 -9.22 24.49 -2.36
C ALA A 558 -8.23 23.36 -1.98
N ASP A 559 -7.71 22.62 -2.96
CA ASP A 559 -6.67 21.61 -2.71
C ASP A 559 -5.36 22.28 -2.25
N LEU A 560 -4.94 23.39 -2.87
CA LEU A 560 -3.74 24.11 -2.49
C LEU A 560 -3.84 24.68 -1.06
N ALA A 561 -4.98 25.25 -0.69
CA ALA A 561 -5.23 25.79 0.65
C ALA A 561 -5.06 24.76 1.80
N GLN A 562 -5.30 23.47 1.53
CA GLN A 562 -5.18 22.41 2.56
C GLN A 562 -3.73 22.11 2.99
N TYR A 563 -2.72 22.48 2.21
CA TYR A 563 -1.35 22.03 2.44
C TYR A 563 -0.44 23.03 3.18
N GLY A 564 -0.78 24.31 3.28
CA GLY A 564 -0.11 25.29 4.13
C GLY A 564 1.39 25.52 3.88
N THR A 565 1.92 25.13 2.72
CA THR A 565 3.32 25.33 2.32
C THR A 565 3.41 25.98 0.96
N SER A 566 4.22 27.02 0.82
CA SER A 566 4.39 27.80 -0.42
C SER A 566 5.09 27.06 -1.57
N THR A 567 5.65 25.87 -1.32
CA THR A 567 6.33 25.05 -2.32
C THR A 567 5.48 23.85 -2.73
N LEU A 568 5.28 23.69 -4.05
CA LEU A 568 4.50 22.57 -4.62
C LEU A 568 5.26 21.24 -4.44
N THR A 569 4.87 20.46 -3.44
CA THR A 569 5.42 19.10 -3.27
C THR A 569 4.90 18.17 -4.37
N LYS A 570 5.62 17.06 -4.63
CA LYS A 570 5.19 16.06 -5.63
C LYS A 570 3.79 15.51 -5.32
N GLU A 571 3.48 15.28 -4.05
CA GLU A 571 2.16 14.78 -3.61
C GLU A 571 1.05 15.80 -3.88
N MET A 572 1.29 17.07 -3.56
CA MET A 572 0.38 18.17 -3.80
C MET A 572 0.13 18.36 -5.30
N ARG A 573 1.19 18.35 -6.12
CA ARG A 573 1.09 18.40 -7.58
C ARG A 573 0.21 17.27 -8.12
N ASN A 574 0.47 16.01 -7.71
CA ASN A 574 -0.29 14.86 -8.17
C ASN A 574 -1.77 14.96 -7.77
N LYS A 575 -2.08 15.47 -6.57
CA LYS A 575 -3.45 15.67 -6.14
C LYS A 575 -4.15 16.73 -6.99
N CYS A 576 -3.51 17.88 -7.24
CA CYS A 576 -4.05 18.90 -8.14
C CYS A 576 -4.28 18.36 -9.57
N LEU A 577 -3.33 17.57 -10.12
CA LEU A 577 -3.50 16.93 -11.42
C LEU A 577 -4.66 15.94 -11.44
N ALA A 578 -4.91 15.20 -10.35
CA ALA A 578 -6.06 14.31 -10.24
C ALA A 578 -7.39 15.08 -10.23
N THR A 579 -7.46 16.19 -9.48
CA THR A 579 -8.61 17.10 -9.48
C THR A 579 -8.84 17.70 -10.88
N MET A 580 -7.77 18.13 -11.55
CA MET A 580 -7.84 18.64 -12.92
C MET A 580 -8.34 17.58 -13.92
N ALA A 581 -7.86 16.35 -13.83
CA ALA A 581 -8.30 15.24 -14.66
C ALA A 581 -9.79 14.93 -14.46
N CYS A 582 -10.27 14.94 -13.22
CA CYS A 582 -11.68 14.73 -12.89
C CYS A 582 -12.59 15.80 -13.53
N HIS A 583 -12.20 17.07 -13.45
CA HIS A 583 -12.94 18.18 -14.06
C HIS A 583 -12.90 18.20 -15.60
N GLY A 584 -11.83 17.66 -16.19
CA GLY A 584 -11.65 17.53 -17.65
C GLY A 584 -12.18 16.23 -18.23
N SER A 585 -12.85 15.40 -17.44
CA SER A 585 -13.29 14.07 -17.91
C SER A 585 -14.73 14.05 -18.39
N ILE A 586 -15.03 13.06 -19.24
CA ILE A 586 -16.37 12.85 -19.80
C ILE A 586 -17.35 12.66 -18.64
N ARG A 587 -18.38 13.51 -18.56
CA ARG A 587 -19.40 13.40 -17.52
C ARG A 587 -20.36 12.24 -17.78
N ALA A 588 -20.85 11.63 -16.71
CA ALA A 588 -21.95 10.67 -16.79
C ALA A 588 -23.13 11.24 -17.58
N ASN A 589 -23.83 10.39 -18.36
CA ASN A 589 -24.92 10.72 -19.26
C ASN A 589 -24.53 11.45 -20.57
N ARG A 590 -23.24 11.60 -20.91
CA ARG A 590 -22.83 12.00 -22.25
C ARG A 590 -22.98 10.79 -23.18
N HIS A 591 -23.72 10.95 -24.28
CA HIS A 591 -23.79 9.93 -25.32
C HIS A 591 -22.53 10.00 -26.20
N LEU A 592 -21.80 8.90 -26.25
CA LEU A 592 -20.61 8.73 -27.08
C LEU A 592 -21.01 8.02 -28.38
N THR A 593 -20.38 8.42 -29.46
CA THR A 593 -20.40 7.67 -30.71
C THR A 593 -19.49 6.44 -30.63
N VAL A 594 -19.72 5.42 -31.47
CA VAL A 594 -18.86 4.22 -31.51
C VAL A 594 -17.38 4.56 -31.74
N PRO A 595 -17.00 5.50 -32.63
CA PRO A 595 -15.61 5.93 -32.77
C PRO A 595 -15.03 6.58 -31.50
N GLU A 596 -15.82 7.39 -30.75
CA GLU A 596 -15.35 7.99 -29.47
C GLU A 596 -15.13 6.90 -28.41
N MET A 597 -16.03 5.92 -28.32
CA MET A 597 -15.88 4.77 -27.42
C MET A 597 -14.63 3.95 -27.79
N GLN A 598 -14.41 3.70 -29.08
CA GLN A 598 -13.24 2.97 -29.56
C GLN A 598 -11.94 3.72 -29.23
N ALA A 599 -11.94 5.05 -29.38
CA ALA A 599 -10.77 5.86 -29.04
C ALA A 599 -10.35 5.73 -27.56
N ILE A 600 -11.34 5.65 -26.64
CA ILE A 600 -11.05 5.38 -25.22
C ILE A 600 -10.46 3.99 -25.05
N LEU A 601 -11.04 2.96 -25.67
CA LEU A 601 -10.51 1.59 -25.61
C LEU A 601 -9.09 1.45 -26.19
N ASP A 602 -8.77 2.22 -27.23
CA ASP A 602 -7.44 2.22 -27.87
C ASP A 602 -6.38 2.96 -27.03
N ASP A 603 -6.80 3.95 -26.25
CA ASP A 603 -5.93 4.72 -25.35
C ASP A 603 -5.63 3.97 -24.05
N MET A 604 -6.58 3.18 -23.55
CA MET A 604 -6.42 2.46 -22.27
C MET A 604 -5.18 1.56 -22.20
N PRO A 605 -4.87 0.71 -23.21
CA PRO A 605 -3.68 -0.14 -23.17
C PRO A 605 -2.35 0.61 -23.20
N ARG A 606 -2.36 1.86 -23.68
CA ARG A 606 -1.19 2.75 -23.73
C ARG A 606 -1.05 3.60 -22.47
N THR A 607 -2.09 3.61 -21.63
CA THR A 607 -2.14 4.41 -20.41
C THR A 607 -1.72 3.56 -19.21
N PRO A 608 -0.69 3.95 -18.46
CA PRO A 608 -0.32 3.27 -17.23
C PRO A 608 -1.51 3.16 -16.27
N ARG A 609 -1.70 1.98 -15.65
CA ARG A 609 -2.76 1.73 -14.66
C ARG A 609 -4.18 2.02 -15.16
N SER A 610 -4.44 1.85 -16.44
CA SER A 610 -5.76 2.10 -17.03
C SER A 610 -6.85 1.15 -16.52
N ASP A 611 -6.47 0.04 -15.88
CA ASP A 611 -7.35 -0.90 -15.19
C ASP A 611 -7.94 -0.34 -13.88
N GLN A 612 -7.46 0.83 -13.41
CA GLN A 612 -7.87 1.45 -12.15
C GLN A 612 -8.08 2.96 -12.32
N CYS A 613 -9.15 3.49 -11.74
CA CYS A 613 -9.37 4.94 -11.66
C CYS A 613 -8.44 5.60 -10.62
N ASN A 614 -8.43 6.93 -10.56
CA ASN A 614 -7.64 7.70 -9.57
C ASN A 614 -8.01 7.37 -8.11
N HIS A 615 -9.18 6.79 -7.87
CA HIS A 615 -9.68 6.36 -6.57
C HIS A 615 -9.47 4.85 -6.29
N GLY A 616 -8.74 4.13 -7.15
CA GLY A 616 -8.42 2.73 -7.01
C GLY A 616 -9.55 1.75 -7.34
N ARG A 617 -10.63 2.20 -7.98
CA ARG A 617 -11.72 1.33 -8.45
C ARG A 617 -11.39 0.78 -9.83
N PRO A 618 -11.81 -0.47 -10.16
CA PRO A 618 -11.66 -0.99 -11.51
C PRO A 618 -12.32 -0.06 -12.53
N THR A 619 -11.65 0.19 -13.62
CA THR A 619 -12.21 0.96 -14.76
C THR A 619 -12.94 0.06 -15.74
N TRP A 620 -12.65 -1.23 -15.74
CA TRP A 620 -13.29 -2.22 -16.60
C TRP A 620 -13.33 -3.61 -15.95
N THR A 621 -14.21 -4.45 -16.47
CA THR A 621 -14.34 -5.87 -16.11
C THR A 621 -14.77 -6.68 -17.33
N VAL A 622 -14.42 -7.98 -17.36
CA VAL A 622 -14.84 -8.91 -18.42
C VAL A 622 -15.85 -9.89 -17.85
N VAL A 623 -16.93 -10.11 -18.58
CA VAL A 623 -17.86 -11.21 -18.36
C VAL A 623 -17.57 -12.25 -19.42
N SER A 624 -16.99 -13.38 -19.03
CA SER A 624 -16.58 -14.43 -19.97
C SER A 624 -17.79 -15.08 -20.66
N ILE A 625 -17.56 -15.64 -21.85
CA ILE A 625 -18.59 -16.41 -22.58
C ILE A 625 -19.15 -17.54 -21.71
N LYS A 626 -18.29 -18.22 -20.92
CA LYS A 626 -18.72 -19.27 -19.98
C LYS A 626 -19.67 -18.76 -18.89
N GLU A 627 -19.46 -17.54 -18.40
CA GLU A 627 -20.36 -16.92 -17.42
C GLU A 627 -21.68 -16.51 -18.07
N LEU A 628 -21.63 -16.00 -19.29
CA LEU A 628 -22.84 -15.71 -20.07
C LEU A 628 -23.63 -16.99 -20.36
N ASP A 629 -22.98 -18.08 -20.77
CA ASP A 629 -23.63 -19.37 -21.01
C ASP A 629 -24.29 -19.92 -19.74
N LYS A 630 -23.67 -19.77 -18.57
CA LYS A 630 -24.28 -20.14 -17.28
C LYS A 630 -25.54 -19.35 -16.98
N LEU A 631 -25.59 -18.05 -17.30
CA LEU A 631 -26.78 -17.22 -17.11
C LEU A 631 -27.98 -17.70 -17.96
N PHE A 632 -27.71 -18.28 -19.13
CA PHE A 632 -28.73 -18.82 -20.06
C PHE A 632 -28.89 -20.34 -19.96
N LEU A 633 -28.27 -20.99 -18.95
CA LEU A 633 -28.32 -22.44 -18.74
C LEU A 633 -27.86 -23.25 -19.99
N ARG A 634 -26.95 -22.69 -20.78
CA ARG A 634 -26.32 -23.36 -21.91
C ARG A 634 -25.16 -24.23 -21.42
N GLY A 635 -25.16 -25.51 -21.83
CA GLY A 635 -24.06 -26.44 -21.48
C GLY A 635 -24.30 -27.27 -20.20
N GLN A 636 -25.59 -27.40 -19.76
CA GLN A 636 -26.01 -28.44 -18.80
C GLN A 636 -26.46 -29.68 -19.53
#